data_1f45170fb78c6c8d909b155bf380f4f7
#
_entry.id   1f45170fb78c6c8d909b155bf380f4f7
#
_cell.length_a   1.000
_cell.length_b   1.000
_cell.length_c   1.000
_cell.angle_alpha   90.00
_cell.angle_beta   90.00
_cell.angle_gamma   90.00
#
_symmetry.space_group_name_H-M   'P 1'
#
loop_
_entity.id
_entity.type
_entity.pdbx_description
1 polymer ?
#
loop_
_entity_poly.entity_id
_entity_poly.type
_entity_poly.pdbx_seq_one_letter_code
_entity_poly.pdbx_strand_id
1 'polypeptide(L)'
;MSAIPWRISLRPGLCGALALLLAVAGTPLGAPVTRAASQDLAANCGVTLRMLPSTSSTAVTIVPVGSVITWTSIASGAPWSATCGSLVAGSTWYGISAVNGQDVASLYGVPLVYAASGLFRPVDAPAFIEGVDVSRWQGAIDFFSLQSAGKRFVIAKATEGIGFLDPMYLSNRVGASGAGMAITAYHFARPDLNPTNPQGEADWFVDNLGLVPGMLAPALDLEVPGSLDAAGLQAWVKVWLDRVYERTGIRPMIYVSPSFWKKYLADTTMFADQGYAILWVAHWFVAGPTVPANNWSNRGWTFWQYSNCGSVPGIIGCVDLDRYNGTDLTPVTYGADFAVSASPLTATVPSGSSITYDLSLVRTFFTTPIDMGVTGLPAGATATWSVSRATESSATLTVSTSLTGAPTPGGTYPLTITATGGGLTRTATTTLTVTDDLPPVVTAPVYRLVHPSKLTASIPVQAVWSAADTSGISGHGVQRQVGGGPWEELTLPSASSTSVIESFSFGSVYSYAARATDGFGNASDWVPGTSAAVVLAEQTSSSIAYSGAWKSGANVYASGSSLKYATRSNASATYSFTGAGVAWVAYRGPNRGSARVYVDGVYKKTVSLYASTYAAKQIVFAFNWGSSGAHKIKVVAVGTRGHPRIDVDAFIRLSLP
;
A
#
# COMPACT_ATOMS: atom_id res chain seq x y z
N MET A 1 -10.62 -65.51 -32.19
CA MET A 1 -10.79 -65.73 -33.64
C MET A 1 -10.70 -64.34 -34.25
N SER A 2 -9.59 -64.09 -34.78
CA SER A 2 -9.11 -63.72 -36.16
C SER A 2 -9.69 -62.40 -36.63
N ALA A 3 -8.91 -61.32 -36.64
CA ALA A 3 -7.93 -60.87 -37.65
C ALA A 3 -8.65 -60.44 -38.95
N ILE A 4 -8.37 -59.35 -39.61
CA ILE A 4 -7.12 -58.82 -40.21
C ILE A 4 -7.43 -57.39 -40.79
N PRO A 5 -6.38 -56.59 -41.08
CA PRO A 5 -6.46 -55.16 -41.38
C PRO A 5 -6.39 -54.82 -42.88
N TRP A 6 -6.57 -53.53 -43.26
CA TRP A 6 -6.13 -53.04 -44.58
C TRP A 6 -5.31 -51.75 -44.46
N ARG A 7 -4.07 -51.87 -44.91
CA ARG A 7 -3.18 -50.74 -45.29
C ARG A 7 -3.40 -50.43 -46.77
N ILE A 8 -3.36 -49.14 -47.14
CA ILE A 8 -2.93 -48.76 -48.51
C ILE A 8 -1.93 -47.62 -48.38
N SER A 9 -0.76 -47.89 -48.97
CA SER A 9 0.37 -46.99 -49.23
C SER A 9 0.28 -46.49 -50.66
N LEU A 10 0.68 -45.24 -50.91
CA LEU A 10 1.28 -44.83 -52.19
C LEU A 10 2.13 -43.56 -52.04
N ARG A 11 3.35 -43.65 -52.47
CA ARG A 11 4.39 -42.65 -52.75
C ARG A 11 4.31 -42.15 -54.18
N PRO A 12 5.33 -41.35 -54.69
CA PRO A 12 5.68 -39.94 -54.48
C PRO A 12 5.77 -39.17 -55.79
N GLY A 13 6.02 -37.87 -55.77
CA GLY A 13 6.36 -37.08 -56.96
C GLY A 13 7.28 -35.91 -56.63
N LEU A 14 8.50 -35.97 -57.08
CA LEU A 14 9.53 -34.92 -57.08
C LEU A 14 9.17 -33.76 -58.01
N CYS A 15 9.52 -32.54 -57.63
CA CYS A 15 10.22 -31.61 -58.52
C CYS A 15 10.89 -30.52 -57.68
N GLY A 16 12.16 -30.32 -57.88
CA GLY A 16 13.03 -29.43 -57.18
C GLY A 16 13.11 -28.03 -57.78
N ALA A 17 13.56 -27.10 -56.97
CA ALA A 17 14.23 -25.88 -57.41
C ALA A 17 15.18 -25.39 -56.34
N LEU A 18 16.38 -25.16 -56.77
CA LEU A 18 17.58 -24.67 -56.11
C LEU A 18 17.41 -23.19 -55.73
N ALA A 19 17.71 -22.80 -54.49
CA ALA A 19 17.92 -21.40 -54.17
C ALA A 19 19.05 -21.23 -53.14
N LEU A 20 19.88 -20.29 -53.49
CA LEU A 20 21.17 -19.86 -53.00
C LEU A 20 21.15 -19.41 -51.52
N LEU A 21 22.13 -19.87 -50.72
CA LEU A 21 22.46 -19.32 -49.41
C LEU A 21 23.16 -17.96 -49.59
N LEU A 22 22.60 -16.95 -48.90
CA LEU A 22 23.34 -15.77 -48.46
C LEU A 22 23.21 -15.70 -46.92
N ALA A 23 24.33 -15.92 -46.26
CA ALA A 23 24.44 -15.69 -44.82
C ALA A 23 24.56 -14.19 -44.54
N VAL A 24 23.58 -13.65 -43.85
CA VAL A 24 23.67 -12.33 -43.20
C VAL A 24 23.56 -12.58 -41.70
N ALA A 25 24.60 -12.15 -40.96
CA ALA A 25 24.65 -12.21 -39.53
C ALA A 25 23.50 -11.34 -38.96
N GLY A 26 22.51 -11.99 -38.36
CA GLY A 26 21.39 -11.33 -37.68
C GLY A 26 21.61 -11.29 -36.18
N THR A 27 21.56 -10.11 -35.64
CA THR A 27 21.33 -9.81 -34.19
C THR A 27 20.14 -10.60 -33.65
N PRO A 28 20.12 -11.01 -32.37
CA PRO A 28 18.99 -11.74 -31.81
C PRO A 28 17.76 -10.85 -31.79
N LEU A 29 16.76 -11.22 -32.57
CA LEU A 29 15.41 -10.70 -32.50
C LEU A 29 14.86 -11.01 -31.09
N GLY A 30 14.62 -9.98 -30.31
CA GLY A 30 13.87 -10.08 -29.07
C GLY A 30 12.54 -10.79 -29.35
N ALA A 31 12.16 -11.68 -28.43
CA ALA A 31 10.85 -12.32 -28.45
C ALA A 31 9.75 -11.26 -28.61
N PRO A 32 8.70 -11.51 -29.40
CA PRO A 32 7.61 -10.59 -29.50
C PRO A 32 6.99 -10.43 -28.10
N VAL A 33 7.07 -9.23 -27.54
CA VAL A 33 6.24 -8.84 -26.41
C VAL A 33 4.82 -8.93 -26.95
N THR A 34 4.11 -10.00 -26.57
CA THR A 34 2.66 -10.07 -26.77
C THR A 34 2.07 -8.95 -25.93
N ARG A 35 1.81 -7.81 -26.57
CA ARG A 35 0.98 -6.75 -26.02
C ARG A 35 -0.35 -7.42 -25.70
N ALA A 36 -0.70 -7.54 -24.41
CA ALA A 36 -2.03 -7.96 -24.02
C ALA A 36 -3.01 -7.14 -24.85
N ALA A 37 -3.92 -7.81 -25.57
CA ALA A 37 -4.93 -7.13 -26.36
C ALA A 37 -5.60 -6.13 -25.42
N SER A 38 -5.57 -4.85 -25.78
CA SER A 38 -6.28 -3.80 -25.05
C SER A 38 -7.77 -4.15 -25.13
N GLN A 39 -8.33 -4.66 -24.03
CA GLN A 39 -9.75 -4.93 -23.96
C GLN A 39 -10.41 -3.60 -23.68
N ASP A 40 -11.13 -3.10 -24.68
CA ASP A 40 -12.01 -1.96 -24.51
C ASP A 40 -13.17 -2.36 -23.58
N LEU A 41 -13.46 -1.51 -22.61
CA LEU A 41 -14.51 -1.72 -21.62
C LEU A 41 -15.52 -0.57 -21.70
N ALA A 42 -16.81 -0.87 -21.56
CA ALA A 42 -17.87 0.12 -21.53
C ALA A 42 -18.30 0.41 -20.09
N ALA A 43 -18.51 1.66 -19.75
CA ALA A 43 -19.02 2.10 -18.45
C ALA A 43 -20.47 1.63 -18.24
N ASN A 44 -20.74 0.98 -17.10
CA ASN A 44 -22.07 0.51 -16.71
C ASN A 44 -22.96 1.62 -16.16
N CYS A 45 -22.38 2.70 -15.65
CA CYS A 45 -23.05 3.86 -15.06
C CYS A 45 -22.20 5.11 -15.31
N GLY A 46 -22.56 6.26 -14.74
CA GLY A 46 -21.68 7.43 -14.69
C GLY A 46 -20.44 7.14 -13.85
N VAL A 47 -19.25 7.14 -14.46
CA VAL A 47 -18.00 6.77 -13.79
C VAL A 47 -17.08 7.97 -13.64
N THR A 48 -16.69 8.27 -12.41
CA THR A 48 -15.72 9.34 -12.12
C THR A 48 -14.29 8.87 -12.44
N LEU A 49 -13.64 9.57 -13.36
CA LEU A 49 -12.20 9.42 -13.63
C LEU A 49 -11.39 10.31 -12.67
N ARG A 50 -10.29 9.80 -12.15
CA ARG A 50 -9.49 10.43 -11.10
C ARG A 50 -8.01 10.45 -11.42
N MET A 51 -7.27 11.36 -10.79
CA MET A 51 -5.82 11.51 -10.97
C MET A 51 -5.03 10.34 -10.37
N LEU A 52 -5.52 9.71 -9.30
CA LEU A 52 -4.88 8.60 -8.60
C LEU A 52 -5.94 7.52 -8.28
N PRO A 53 -5.54 6.25 -8.02
CA PRO A 53 -6.45 5.16 -7.70
C PRO A 53 -6.99 5.28 -6.25
N SER A 54 -7.77 6.34 -6.01
CA SER A 54 -8.38 6.64 -4.72
C SER A 54 -9.64 7.48 -4.87
N THR A 55 -10.66 7.18 -4.07
CA THR A 55 -11.92 7.95 -4.03
C THR A 55 -11.73 9.39 -3.49
N SER A 56 -10.68 9.63 -2.72
CA SER A 56 -10.30 10.97 -2.23
C SER A 56 -9.44 11.76 -3.22
N SER A 57 -8.96 11.15 -4.30
CA SER A 57 -8.18 11.83 -5.33
C SER A 57 -9.04 12.80 -6.15
N THR A 58 -8.41 13.84 -6.70
CA THR A 58 -9.06 14.82 -7.56
C THR A 58 -9.81 14.12 -8.71
N ALA A 59 -11.09 14.41 -8.82
CA ALA A 59 -11.90 14.01 -9.97
C ALA A 59 -11.49 14.82 -11.21
N VAL A 60 -11.24 14.13 -12.31
CA VAL A 60 -10.92 14.74 -13.60
C VAL A 60 -12.20 15.03 -14.39
N THR A 61 -13.06 14.02 -14.49
CA THR A 61 -14.36 14.12 -15.18
C THR A 61 -15.26 12.96 -14.75
N ILE A 62 -16.52 12.99 -15.19
CA ILE A 62 -17.44 11.85 -15.11
C ILE A 62 -17.78 11.43 -16.55
N VAL A 63 -17.45 10.20 -16.89
CA VAL A 63 -17.87 9.61 -18.17
C VAL A 63 -19.26 9.00 -18.05
N PRO A 64 -20.16 9.24 -19.01
CA PRO A 64 -21.52 8.70 -18.96
C PRO A 64 -21.54 7.18 -19.19
N VAL A 65 -22.68 6.57 -18.88
CA VAL A 65 -22.95 5.15 -19.18
C VAL A 65 -22.70 4.86 -20.66
N GLY A 66 -22.06 3.73 -20.95
CA GLY A 66 -21.72 3.31 -22.32
C GLY A 66 -20.44 3.93 -22.88
N SER A 67 -19.80 4.90 -22.19
CA SER A 67 -18.48 5.38 -22.61
C SER A 67 -17.48 4.23 -22.65
N VAL A 68 -16.75 4.11 -23.75
CA VAL A 68 -15.74 3.08 -23.93
C VAL A 68 -14.39 3.59 -23.40
N ILE A 69 -13.74 2.83 -22.56
CA ILE A 69 -12.39 3.11 -22.10
C ILE A 69 -11.40 2.11 -22.66
N THR A 70 -10.20 2.58 -22.99
CA THR A 70 -9.02 1.74 -23.24
C THR A 70 -8.12 1.83 -22.02
N TRP A 71 -7.93 0.72 -21.32
CA TRP A 71 -7.07 0.66 -20.15
C TRP A 71 -5.73 0.01 -20.47
N THR A 72 -4.67 0.41 -19.77
CA THR A 72 -3.30 -0.06 -19.98
C THR A 72 -2.66 -0.66 -18.75
N SER A 73 -3.23 -0.40 -17.57
CA SER A 73 -2.72 -0.91 -16.30
C SER A 73 -3.85 -1.13 -15.30
N ILE A 74 -3.58 -2.03 -14.34
CA ILE A 74 -4.42 -2.25 -13.17
C ILE A 74 -3.60 -1.81 -11.95
N ALA A 75 -4.20 -1.01 -11.10
CA ALA A 75 -3.59 -0.52 -9.87
C ALA A 75 -4.41 -0.98 -8.65
N SER A 76 -3.73 -1.45 -7.61
CA SER A 76 -4.32 -1.50 -6.27
C SER A 76 -4.37 -0.09 -5.70
N GLY A 77 -5.50 0.27 -5.11
CA GLY A 77 -5.71 1.62 -4.58
C GLY A 77 -6.61 1.62 -3.36
N ALA A 78 -7.09 2.81 -2.98
CA ALA A 78 -8.02 2.93 -1.88
C ALA A 78 -9.30 2.12 -2.15
N PRO A 79 -9.89 1.51 -1.11
CA PRO A 79 -11.19 0.84 -1.22
C PRO A 79 -12.24 1.81 -1.79
N TRP A 80 -13.09 1.30 -2.66
CA TRP A 80 -14.19 2.04 -3.25
C TRP A 80 -15.49 1.24 -3.16
N SER A 81 -16.61 1.94 -3.10
CA SER A 81 -17.94 1.37 -3.29
C SER A 81 -18.79 2.34 -4.13
N ALA A 82 -19.61 1.81 -4.98
CA ALA A 82 -20.52 2.58 -5.83
C ALA A 82 -21.77 1.78 -6.14
N THR A 83 -22.86 2.48 -6.38
CA THR A 83 -24.10 1.88 -6.88
C THR A 83 -24.16 2.08 -8.40
N CYS A 84 -24.09 0.97 -9.12
CA CYS A 84 -24.10 0.93 -10.58
C CYS A 84 -25.10 -0.16 -11.04
N GLY A 85 -26.38 0.11 -10.83
CA GLY A 85 -27.45 -0.89 -10.92
C GLY A 85 -27.56 -1.74 -9.65
N SER A 86 -26.44 -2.29 -9.18
CA SER A 86 -26.25 -2.92 -7.87
C SER A 86 -25.12 -2.25 -7.11
N LEU A 87 -25.02 -2.50 -5.79
CA LEU A 87 -23.88 -2.06 -5.01
C LEU A 87 -22.67 -2.90 -5.43
N VAL A 88 -21.62 -2.24 -5.91
CA VAL A 88 -20.33 -2.83 -6.23
C VAL A 88 -19.25 -2.16 -5.39
N ALA A 89 -18.26 -2.94 -4.95
CA ALA A 89 -17.15 -2.46 -4.14
C ALA A 89 -15.87 -3.20 -4.51
N GLY A 90 -14.72 -2.59 -4.23
CA GLY A 90 -13.42 -3.18 -4.49
C GLY A 90 -12.28 -2.24 -4.11
N SER A 91 -11.05 -2.66 -4.43
CA SER A 91 -9.84 -1.84 -4.24
C SER A 91 -8.99 -1.77 -5.52
N THR A 92 -9.49 -2.33 -6.62
CA THR A 92 -8.80 -2.37 -7.91
C THR A 92 -9.26 -1.23 -8.80
N TRP A 93 -8.32 -0.60 -9.50
CA TRP A 93 -8.53 0.54 -10.36
C TRP A 93 -7.94 0.29 -11.74
N TYR A 94 -8.66 0.64 -12.80
CA TYR A 94 -8.10 0.68 -14.15
C TYR A 94 -7.33 1.99 -14.36
N GLY A 95 -6.08 1.88 -14.83
CA GLY A 95 -5.32 2.99 -15.41
C GLY A 95 -5.69 3.14 -16.87
N ILE A 96 -6.41 4.19 -17.18
CA ILE A 96 -7.09 4.45 -18.47
C ILE A 96 -6.24 5.40 -19.30
N SER A 97 -5.94 5.01 -20.54
CA SER A 97 -5.16 5.80 -21.50
C SER A 97 -6.02 6.48 -22.55
N ALA A 98 -7.23 5.97 -22.84
CA ALA A 98 -8.15 6.61 -23.78
C ALA A 98 -9.62 6.48 -23.34
N VAL A 99 -10.44 7.45 -23.76
CA VAL A 99 -11.90 7.47 -23.57
C VAL A 99 -12.56 7.71 -24.92
N ASN A 100 -13.48 6.84 -25.33
CA ASN A 100 -14.15 6.88 -26.64
C ASN A 100 -13.17 7.03 -27.80
N GLY A 101 -12.03 6.33 -27.72
CA GLY A 101 -10.96 6.34 -28.72
C GLY A 101 -10.06 7.59 -28.69
N GLN A 102 -10.27 8.54 -27.80
CA GLN A 102 -9.44 9.72 -27.63
C GLN A 102 -8.47 9.57 -26.45
N ASP A 103 -7.21 9.89 -26.67
CA ASP A 103 -6.16 9.82 -25.67
C ASP A 103 -6.44 10.77 -24.49
N VAL A 104 -6.30 10.26 -23.24
CA VAL A 104 -6.57 11.06 -22.04
C VAL A 104 -5.58 12.20 -21.83
N ALA A 105 -4.36 12.10 -22.40
CA ALA A 105 -3.41 13.21 -22.35
C ALA A 105 -3.91 14.39 -23.22
N SER A 106 -4.54 14.08 -24.35
CA SER A 106 -5.16 15.09 -25.21
C SER A 106 -6.45 15.67 -24.63
N LEU A 107 -7.24 14.84 -23.93
CA LEU A 107 -8.52 15.26 -23.33
C LEU A 107 -8.33 16.04 -22.02
N TYR A 108 -7.41 15.61 -21.17
CA TYR A 108 -7.33 16.07 -19.78
C TYR A 108 -5.94 16.54 -19.36
N GLY A 109 -4.94 16.55 -20.27
CA GLY A 109 -3.57 17.02 -20.00
C GLY A 109 -2.72 16.11 -19.09
N VAL A 110 -3.15 14.86 -18.89
CA VAL A 110 -2.48 13.87 -18.04
C VAL A 110 -2.31 12.54 -18.77
N PRO A 111 -1.19 11.83 -18.61
CA PRO A 111 -0.91 10.62 -19.40
C PRO A 111 -1.80 9.42 -19.02
N LEU A 112 -2.40 9.45 -17.83
CA LEU A 112 -3.24 8.37 -17.30
C LEU A 112 -4.25 8.92 -16.30
N VAL A 113 -5.46 8.36 -16.31
CA VAL A 113 -6.48 8.59 -15.28
C VAL A 113 -6.96 7.25 -14.73
N TYR A 114 -7.56 7.25 -13.55
CA TYR A 114 -7.97 6.04 -12.86
C TYR A 114 -9.46 5.99 -12.62
N ALA A 115 -10.03 4.80 -12.75
CA ALA A 115 -11.42 4.53 -12.39
C ALA A 115 -11.56 3.17 -11.72
N ALA A 116 -12.54 3.05 -10.83
CA ALA A 116 -12.88 1.83 -10.12
C ALA A 116 -13.26 0.71 -11.11
N SER A 117 -12.55 -0.43 -11.06
CA SER A 117 -12.62 -1.48 -12.10
C SER A 117 -13.99 -2.13 -12.23
N GLY A 118 -14.71 -2.31 -11.13
CA GLY A 118 -16.04 -2.93 -11.13
C GLY A 118 -17.16 -2.12 -11.77
N LEU A 119 -16.86 -0.91 -12.25
CA LEU A 119 -17.86 -0.02 -12.92
C LEU A 119 -17.92 -0.21 -14.45
N PHE A 120 -17.17 -1.16 -14.99
CA PHE A 120 -17.06 -1.40 -16.43
C PHE A 120 -17.41 -2.84 -16.79
N ARG A 121 -17.78 -3.05 -18.05
CA ARG A 121 -18.04 -4.35 -18.68
C ARG A 121 -17.33 -4.45 -20.02
N PRO A 122 -17.06 -5.65 -20.57
CA PRO A 122 -16.61 -5.80 -21.96
C PRO A 122 -17.56 -5.10 -22.95
N VAL A 123 -17.02 -4.50 -23.99
CA VAL A 123 -17.81 -3.72 -24.97
C VAL A 123 -18.92 -4.57 -25.61
N ASP A 124 -18.62 -5.85 -25.86
CA ASP A 124 -19.57 -6.79 -26.47
C ASP A 124 -20.48 -7.50 -25.47
N ALA A 125 -20.34 -7.26 -24.16
CA ALA A 125 -21.23 -7.83 -23.15
C ALA A 125 -22.58 -7.11 -23.15
N PRO A 126 -23.73 -7.84 -23.05
CA PRO A 126 -25.03 -7.22 -22.94
C PRO A 126 -25.09 -6.33 -21.71
N ALA A 127 -25.71 -5.15 -21.85
CA ALA A 127 -25.86 -4.20 -20.73
C ALA A 127 -26.77 -4.76 -19.62
N PHE A 128 -27.62 -5.72 -19.96
CA PHE A 128 -28.65 -6.31 -19.10
C PHE A 128 -28.67 -7.82 -19.26
N ILE A 129 -29.07 -8.52 -18.20
CA ILE A 129 -29.43 -9.92 -18.26
C ILE A 129 -30.94 -9.98 -18.54
N GLU A 130 -31.33 -10.70 -19.59
CA GLU A 130 -32.73 -10.89 -19.97
C GLU A 130 -33.35 -12.07 -19.20
N GLY A 131 -34.60 -11.89 -18.79
CA GLY A 131 -35.42 -12.91 -18.13
C GLY A 131 -36.89 -12.82 -18.53
N VAL A 132 -37.69 -13.55 -17.79
CA VAL A 132 -39.16 -13.54 -17.89
C VAL A 132 -39.78 -13.71 -16.52
N ASP A 133 -40.99 -13.18 -16.31
CA ASP A 133 -41.82 -13.65 -15.21
C ASP A 133 -43.00 -14.45 -15.77
N VAL A 134 -43.41 -15.46 -14.97
CA VAL A 134 -44.37 -16.48 -15.42
C VAL A 134 -45.27 -16.94 -14.27
N SER A 135 -46.43 -17.46 -14.67
CA SER A 135 -47.42 -18.06 -13.78
C SER A 135 -48.11 -19.24 -14.48
N ARG A 136 -49.22 -19.68 -13.95
CA ARG A 136 -50.08 -20.70 -14.58
C ARG A 136 -50.57 -20.29 -15.99
N TRP A 137 -50.58 -19.01 -16.30
CA TRP A 137 -51.08 -18.51 -17.56
C TRP A 137 -50.25 -18.87 -18.78
N GLN A 138 -48.93 -19.11 -18.59
CA GLN A 138 -48.02 -19.54 -19.65
C GLN A 138 -48.09 -21.06 -19.90
N GLY A 139 -48.80 -21.82 -19.03
CA GLY A 139 -48.91 -23.28 -19.17
C GLY A 139 -47.57 -24.01 -19.09
N ALA A 140 -47.40 -25.02 -19.95
CA ALA A 140 -46.15 -25.74 -20.02
C ALA A 140 -45.07 -24.94 -20.77
N ILE A 141 -43.89 -24.81 -20.19
CA ILE A 141 -42.76 -24.04 -20.72
C ILE A 141 -41.58 -24.96 -21.05
N ASP A 142 -41.01 -24.80 -22.25
CA ASP A 142 -39.70 -25.37 -22.60
C ASP A 142 -38.58 -24.41 -22.17
N PHE A 143 -38.05 -24.64 -20.97
CA PHE A 143 -37.02 -23.81 -20.38
C PHE A 143 -35.65 -23.92 -21.09
N PHE A 144 -35.37 -25.02 -21.80
CA PHE A 144 -34.13 -25.14 -22.60
C PHE A 144 -34.19 -24.26 -23.85
N SER A 145 -35.34 -24.22 -24.52
CA SER A 145 -35.56 -23.28 -25.62
C SER A 145 -35.53 -21.81 -25.15
N LEU A 146 -36.12 -21.52 -24.00
CA LEU A 146 -36.08 -20.20 -23.36
C LEU A 146 -34.64 -19.76 -23.02
N GLN A 147 -33.84 -20.64 -22.40
CA GLN A 147 -32.44 -20.40 -22.11
C GLN A 147 -31.61 -20.21 -23.38
N SER A 148 -31.83 -21.03 -24.41
CA SER A 148 -31.16 -20.92 -25.70
C SER A 148 -31.49 -19.61 -26.42
N ALA A 149 -32.67 -19.04 -26.19
CA ALA A 149 -33.10 -17.72 -26.69
C ALA A 149 -32.46 -16.54 -25.91
N GLY A 150 -31.52 -16.83 -24.98
CA GLY A 150 -30.77 -15.79 -24.25
C GLY A 150 -31.37 -15.39 -22.90
N LYS A 151 -32.49 -15.98 -22.48
CA LYS A 151 -33.06 -15.71 -21.18
C LYS A 151 -32.24 -16.44 -20.11
N ARG A 152 -31.98 -15.78 -18.97
CA ARG A 152 -31.06 -16.30 -17.92
C ARG A 152 -31.72 -16.41 -16.56
N PHE A 153 -32.85 -15.75 -16.34
CA PHE A 153 -33.61 -15.86 -15.10
C PHE A 153 -35.11 -15.95 -15.33
N VAL A 154 -35.80 -16.49 -14.34
CA VAL A 154 -37.24 -16.64 -14.26
C VAL A 154 -37.72 -16.15 -12.90
N ILE A 155 -38.80 -15.35 -12.88
CA ILE A 155 -39.53 -14.99 -11.64
C ILE A 155 -40.89 -15.64 -11.70
N ALA A 156 -41.13 -16.69 -10.92
CA ALA A 156 -42.34 -17.50 -11.05
C ALA A 156 -43.38 -17.20 -9.96
N LYS A 157 -44.64 -17.04 -10.32
CA LYS A 157 -45.72 -16.94 -9.33
C LYS A 157 -45.73 -18.19 -8.43
N ALA A 158 -45.62 -18.00 -7.13
CA ALA A 158 -45.80 -19.07 -6.17
C ALA A 158 -47.18 -19.01 -5.52
N THR A 159 -47.54 -17.85 -4.99
CA THR A 159 -48.77 -17.70 -4.20
C THR A 159 -49.49 -16.40 -4.49
N GLU A 160 -50.78 -16.33 -4.10
CA GLU A 160 -51.61 -15.13 -4.13
C GLU A 160 -52.48 -15.12 -2.87
N GLY A 161 -52.46 -14.00 -2.12
CA GLY A 161 -53.19 -13.92 -0.86
C GLY A 161 -52.89 -15.11 0.08
N ILE A 162 -53.88 -15.53 0.83
CA ILE A 162 -53.80 -16.73 1.69
C ILE A 162 -54.59 -17.89 1.05
N GLY A 163 -53.95 -19.06 0.93
CA GLY A 163 -54.57 -20.30 0.47
C GLY A 163 -54.46 -20.59 -1.02
N PHE A 164 -54.02 -19.61 -1.87
CA PHE A 164 -53.77 -19.87 -3.29
C PHE A 164 -52.30 -20.22 -3.53
N LEU A 165 -52.05 -21.39 -4.12
CA LEU A 165 -50.75 -21.82 -4.66
C LEU A 165 -50.88 -21.93 -6.18
N ASP A 166 -49.95 -21.32 -6.92
CA ASP A 166 -49.93 -21.41 -8.36
C ASP A 166 -49.62 -22.85 -8.80
N PRO A 167 -50.51 -23.50 -9.58
CA PRO A 167 -50.35 -24.91 -9.93
C PRO A 167 -49.14 -25.18 -10.81
N MET A 168 -48.57 -24.18 -11.47
CA MET A 168 -47.38 -24.34 -12.31
C MET A 168 -46.07 -23.97 -11.57
N TYR A 169 -46.16 -23.47 -10.34
CA TYR A 169 -44.97 -23.00 -9.62
C TYR A 169 -43.89 -24.05 -9.51
N LEU A 170 -44.24 -25.28 -9.05
CA LEU A 170 -43.26 -26.36 -8.87
C LEU A 170 -42.62 -26.77 -10.20
N SER A 171 -43.40 -26.90 -11.27
CA SER A 171 -42.87 -27.25 -12.60
C SER A 171 -42.00 -26.13 -13.19
N ASN A 172 -42.39 -24.87 -12.98
CA ASN A 172 -41.63 -23.72 -13.44
C ASN A 172 -40.27 -23.65 -12.68
N ARG A 173 -40.29 -23.86 -11.35
CA ARG A 173 -39.08 -23.88 -10.54
C ARG A 173 -38.11 -24.97 -10.95
N VAL A 174 -38.60 -26.21 -11.07
CA VAL A 174 -37.79 -27.37 -11.45
C VAL A 174 -37.28 -27.25 -12.89
N GLY A 175 -38.14 -26.82 -13.82
CA GLY A 175 -37.79 -26.68 -15.22
C GLY A 175 -36.72 -25.58 -15.45
N ALA A 176 -36.89 -24.42 -14.84
CA ALA A 176 -35.92 -23.31 -14.95
C ALA A 176 -34.56 -23.73 -14.35
N SER A 177 -34.55 -24.31 -13.14
CA SER A 177 -33.33 -24.81 -12.50
C SER A 177 -32.65 -25.90 -13.33
N GLY A 178 -33.44 -26.84 -13.90
CA GLY A 178 -32.94 -27.91 -14.76
C GLY A 178 -32.30 -27.41 -16.05
N ALA A 179 -32.76 -26.27 -16.57
CA ALA A 179 -32.14 -25.57 -17.71
C ALA A 179 -30.97 -24.66 -17.32
N GLY A 180 -30.56 -24.63 -16.04
CA GLY A 180 -29.46 -23.78 -15.57
C GLY A 180 -29.79 -22.29 -15.51
N MET A 181 -31.10 -21.94 -15.46
CA MET A 181 -31.56 -20.56 -15.30
C MET A 181 -31.70 -20.22 -13.81
N ALA A 182 -31.35 -18.98 -13.45
CA ALA A 182 -31.64 -18.47 -12.11
C ALA A 182 -33.17 -18.38 -11.93
N ILE A 183 -33.67 -18.72 -10.76
CA ILE A 183 -35.09 -18.75 -10.47
C ILE A 183 -35.41 -18.08 -9.15
N THR A 184 -36.56 -17.42 -9.04
CA THR A 184 -37.18 -17.05 -7.78
C THR A 184 -38.70 -17.12 -7.86
N ALA A 185 -39.33 -16.87 -6.73
CA ALA A 185 -40.78 -16.83 -6.59
C ALA A 185 -41.28 -15.41 -6.33
N TYR A 186 -42.49 -15.13 -6.82
CA TYR A 186 -43.23 -13.96 -6.38
C TYR A 186 -44.55 -14.34 -5.70
N HIS A 187 -44.98 -13.47 -4.77
CA HIS A 187 -46.26 -13.48 -4.11
C HIS A 187 -47.12 -12.33 -4.62
N PHE A 188 -48.27 -12.60 -5.18
CA PHE A 188 -49.24 -11.59 -5.54
C PHE A 188 -50.00 -11.14 -4.29
N ALA A 189 -49.77 -9.91 -3.86
CA ALA A 189 -50.36 -9.33 -2.66
C ALA A 189 -51.84 -9.07 -2.77
N ARG A 190 -52.60 -9.43 -1.74
CA ARG A 190 -54.06 -9.23 -1.70
C ARG A 190 -54.51 -8.44 -0.46
N PRO A 191 -54.01 -7.20 -0.25
CA PRO A 191 -54.47 -6.36 0.87
C PRO A 191 -55.97 -6.04 0.78
N ASP A 192 -56.63 -6.24 -0.36
CA ASP A 192 -58.08 -6.16 -0.53
C ASP A 192 -58.82 -7.31 0.18
N LEU A 193 -58.21 -8.49 0.19
CA LEU A 193 -58.79 -9.68 0.86
C LEU A 193 -58.28 -9.82 2.30
N ASN A 194 -57.09 -9.42 2.59
CA ASN A 194 -56.38 -9.60 3.89
C ASN A 194 -55.86 -8.26 4.44
N PRO A 195 -56.71 -7.19 4.58
CA PRO A 195 -56.21 -5.87 4.97
C PRO A 195 -55.59 -5.80 6.37
N THR A 196 -55.92 -6.75 7.24
CA THR A 196 -55.40 -6.82 8.62
C THR A 196 -54.46 -7.98 8.88
N ASN A 197 -54.14 -8.78 7.84
CA ASN A 197 -53.30 -9.99 8.02
C ASN A 197 -52.17 -10.13 7.00
N PRO A 198 -51.32 -9.13 6.86
CA PRO A 198 -50.10 -9.20 6.01
C PRO A 198 -49.14 -10.31 6.45
N GLN A 199 -49.04 -10.60 7.73
CA GLN A 199 -48.22 -11.68 8.25
C GLN A 199 -48.70 -13.07 7.76
N GLY A 200 -50.02 -13.32 7.72
CA GLY A 200 -50.57 -14.56 7.18
C GLY A 200 -50.27 -14.77 5.70
N GLU A 201 -50.28 -13.68 4.89
CA GLU A 201 -49.88 -13.75 3.48
C GLU A 201 -48.37 -14.05 3.38
N ALA A 202 -47.55 -13.38 4.16
CA ALA A 202 -46.10 -13.62 4.20
C ALA A 202 -45.76 -15.04 4.62
N ASP A 203 -46.44 -15.57 5.70
CA ASP A 203 -46.25 -16.91 6.17
C ASP A 203 -46.65 -17.95 5.13
N TRP A 204 -47.83 -17.74 4.48
CA TRP A 204 -48.26 -18.61 3.39
C TRP A 204 -47.29 -18.61 2.20
N PHE A 205 -46.73 -17.49 1.85
CA PHE A 205 -45.71 -17.40 0.81
C PHE A 205 -44.45 -18.18 1.20
N VAL A 206 -43.90 -17.94 2.37
CA VAL A 206 -42.64 -18.57 2.81
C VAL A 206 -42.81 -20.08 2.94
N ASP A 207 -43.95 -20.57 3.42
CA ASP A 207 -44.22 -22.01 3.55
C ASP A 207 -44.27 -22.74 2.19
N ASN A 208 -44.59 -22.01 1.10
CA ASN A 208 -44.70 -22.54 -0.26
C ASN A 208 -43.55 -22.15 -1.18
N LEU A 209 -42.67 -21.24 -0.75
CA LEU A 209 -41.54 -20.69 -1.55
C LEU A 209 -40.51 -21.78 -1.90
N GLY A 210 -40.23 -22.68 -0.95
CA GLY A 210 -39.21 -23.71 -1.13
C GLY A 210 -37.83 -23.18 -1.40
N LEU A 211 -37.44 -22.11 -0.69
CA LEU A 211 -36.19 -21.39 -0.85
C LEU A 211 -34.96 -22.28 -0.66
N VAL A 212 -34.03 -22.25 -1.59
CA VAL A 212 -32.74 -22.92 -1.51
C VAL A 212 -31.63 -21.97 -1.98
N PRO A 213 -30.37 -22.13 -1.49
CA PRO A 213 -29.24 -21.39 -2.01
C PRO A 213 -29.11 -21.51 -3.53
N GLY A 214 -28.76 -20.42 -4.19
CA GLY A 214 -28.74 -20.29 -5.67
C GLY A 214 -29.99 -19.66 -6.27
N MET A 215 -31.09 -19.55 -5.52
CA MET A 215 -32.25 -18.79 -5.95
C MET A 215 -32.01 -17.28 -5.82
N LEU A 216 -32.69 -16.49 -6.65
CA LEU A 216 -32.73 -15.03 -6.49
C LEU A 216 -33.57 -14.63 -5.28
N ALA A 217 -33.47 -13.40 -4.82
CA ALA A 217 -34.30 -12.87 -3.74
C ALA A 217 -35.81 -13.04 -4.09
N PRO A 218 -36.67 -13.45 -3.15
CA PRO A 218 -38.11 -13.58 -3.38
C PRO A 218 -38.78 -12.22 -3.59
N ALA A 219 -39.94 -12.18 -4.23
CA ALA A 219 -40.61 -10.94 -4.62
C ALA A 219 -41.99 -10.76 -3.98
N LEU A 220 -42.28 -9.54 -3.57
CA LEU A 220 -43.63 -9.04 -3.31
C LEU A 220 -44.14 -8.37 -4.61
N ASP A 221 -45.20 -8.86 -5.18
CA ASP A 221 -45.92 -8.27 -6.31
C ASP A 221 -47.09 -7.47 -5.77
N LEU A 222 -46.98 -6.13 -5.87
CA LEU A 222 -47.93 -5.18 -5.27
C LEU A 222 -48.68 -4.37 -6.36
N GLU A 223 -49.88 -4.83 -6.70
CA GLU A 223 -50.71 -4.23 -7.72
C GLU A 223 -52.12 -3.84 -7.26
N VAL A 224 -52.53 -4.35 -6.09
CA VAL A 224 -53.88 -4.14 -5.54
C VAL A 224 -53.76 -3.33 -4.24
N PRO A 225 -54.41 -2.15 -4.14
CA PRO A 225 -54.28 -1.32 -2.94
C PRO A 225 -55.30 -1.71 -1.84
N GLY A 226 -56.35 -2.44 -2.20
CA GLY A 226 -57.51 -2.69 -1.34
C GLY A 226 -58.22 -1.40 -0.90
N SER A 227 -58.77 -1.42 0.31
CA SER A 227 -59.42 -0.28 0.95
C SER A 227 -58.48 0.55 1.85
N LEU A 228 -57.18 0.23 1.89
CA LEU A 228 -56.22 0.89 2.74
C LEU A 228 -55.87 2.28 2.14
N ASP A 229 -55.70 3.25 3.03
CA ASP A 229 -55.08 4.51 2.65
C ASP A 229 -53.56 4.30 2.48
N ALA A 230 -52.84 5.36 2.08
CA ALA A 230 -51.42 5.27 1.80
C ALA A 230 -50.60 4.85 3.05
N ALA A 231 -50.92 5.34 4.23
CA ALA A 231 -50.25 4.98 5.45
C ALA A 231 -50.56 3.51 5.86
N GLY A 232 -51.81 3.10 5.73
CA GLY A 232 -52.21 1.72 6.00
C GLY A 232 -51.57 0.72 5.06
N LEU A 233 -51.49 1.05 3.72
CA LEU A 233 -50.85 0.21 2.73
C LEU A 233 -49.31 0.13 2.99
N GLN A 234 -48.66 1.25 3.32
CA GLN A 234 -47.26 1.26 3.71
C GLN A 234 -47.01 0.34 4.94
N ALA A 235 -47.86 0.44 5.95
CA ALA A 235 -47.76 -0.44 7.14
C ALA A 235 -47.97 -1.91 6.78
N TRP A 236 -48.93 -2.23 5.93
CA TRP A 236 -49.19 -3.58 5.46
C TRP A 236 -48.01 -4.16 4.72
N VAL A 237 -47.47 -3.44 3.75
CA VAL A 237 -46.27 -3.83 2.98
C VAL A 237 -45.07 -4.03 3.88
N LYS A 238 -44.87 -3.12 4.84
CA LYS A 238 -43.76 -3.25 5.80
C LYS A 238 -43.82 -4.53 6.61
N VAL A 239 -45.00 -4.85 7.17
CA VAL A 239 -45.18 -6.07 7.97
C VAL A 239 -44.95 -7.32 7.13
N TRP A 240 -45.43 -7.35 5.88
CA TRP A 240 -45.17 -8.46 4.97
C TRP A 240 -43.68 -8.64 4.67
N LEU A 241 -42.99 -7.56 4.30
CA LEU A 241 -41.55 -7.58 3.96
C LEU A 241 -40.70 -8.00 5.17
N ASP A 242 -40.98 -7.41 6.33
CA ASP A 242 -40.26 -7.74 7.56
C ASP A 242 -40.48 -9.21 7.97
N ARG A 243 -41.69 -9.74 7.78
CA ARG A 243 -42.00 -11.14 8.11
C ARG A 243 -41.28 -12.11 7.19
N VAL A 244 -41.21 -11.84 5.90
CA VAL A 244 -40.41 -12.67 4.97
C VAL A 244 -38.94 -12.58 5.33
N TYR A 245 -38.42 -11.41 5.65
CA TYR A 245 -37.04 -11.25 6.10
C TYR A 245 -36.77 -12.01 7.42
N GLU A 246 -37.64 -11.91 8.39
CA GLU A 246 -37.53 -12.62 9.67
C GLU A 246 -37.42 -14.14 9.48
N ARG A 247 -38.24 -14.69 8.57
CA ARG A 247 -38.31 -16.13 8.34
C ARG A 247 -37.23 -16.69 7.42
N THR A 248 -36.71 -15.88 6.49
CA THR A 248 -35.77 -16.33 5.45
C THR A 248 -34.35 -15.80 5.62
N GLY A 249 -34.17 -14.70 6.35
CA GLY A 249 -32.93 -13.93 6.40
C GLY A 249 -32.67 -13.11 5.14
N ILE A 250 -33.62 -13.10 4.16
CA ILE A 250 -33.46 -12.43 2.86
C ILE A 250 -34.46 -11.29 2.77
N ARG A 251 -33.96 -10.09 2.43
CA ARG A 251 -34.82 -8.95 2.10
C ARG A 251 -35.45 -9.18 0.73
N PRO A 252 -36.79 -9.33 0.66
CA PRO A 252 -37.44 -9.55 -0.62
C PRO A 252 -37.35 -8.30 -1.52
N MET A 253 -37.43 -8.52 -2.81
CA MET A 253 -37.64 -7.44 -3.80
C MET A 253 -39.09 -6.98 -3.81
N ILE A 254 -39.28 -5.75 -4.25
CA ILE A 254 -40.64 -5.17 -4.44
C ILE A 254 -40.89 -4.96 -5.93
N TYR A 255 -41.94 -5.63 -6.46
CA TYR A 255 -42.47 -5.35 -7.79
C TYR A 255 -43.61 -4.36 -7.70
N VAL A 256 -43.56 -3.35 -8.54
CA VAL A 256 -44.58 -2.32 -8.58
C VAL A 256 -44.47 -1.47 -9.85
N SER A 257 -45.60 -0.91 -10.35
CA SER A 257 -45.57 0.16 -11.36
C SER A 257 -45.31 1.52 -10.68
N PRO A 258 -44.63 2.46 -11.37
CA PRO A 258 -44.36 3.81 -10.82
C PRO A 258 -45.64 4.59 -10.51
N SER A 259 -46.70 4.39 -11.32
CA SER A 259 -47.99 5.03 -11.12
C SER A 259 -48.68 4.52 -9.86
N PHE A 260 -48.66 3.21 -9.62
CA PHE A 260 -49.21 2.60 -8.39
C PHE A 260 -48.49 3.12 -7.15
N TRP A 261 -47.13 3.12 -7.16
CA TRP A 261 -46.34 3.57 -6.02
C TRP A 261 -46.63 5.02 -5.64
N LYS A 262 -46.66 5.91 -6.64
CA LYS A 262 -47.00 7.33 -6.41
C LYS A 262 -48.40 7.52 -5.89
N LYS A 263 -49.38 6.82 -6.47
CA LYS A 263 -50.78 7.01 -6.13
C LYS A 263 -51.15 6.41 -4.77
N TYR A 264 -50.70 5.20 -4.47
CA TYR A 264 -51.18 4.44 -3.33
C TYR A 264 -50.19 4.34 -2.16
N LEU A 265 -48.90 4.67 -2.40
CA LEU A 265 -47.89 4.68 -1.35
C LEU A 265 -47.26 6.07 -1.16
N ALA A 266 -47.89 7.13 -1.73
CA ALA A 266 -47.42 8.52 -1.59
C ALA A 266 -45.96 8.74 -1.98
N ASP A 267 -45.45 7.97 -2.95
CA ASP A 267 -44.06 8.01 -3.44
C ASP A 267 -42.99 7.85 -2.33
N THR A 268 -43.29 7.08 -1.27
CA THR A 268 -42.40 6.94 -0.09
C THR A 268 -41.05 6.31 -0.44
N THR A 269 -39.98 6.83 0.18
CA THR A 269 -38.62 6.25 0.13
C THR A 269 -38.36 5.25 1.25
N MET A 270 -39.30 5.11 2.20
CA MET A 270 -39.11 4.40 3.47
C MET A 270 -38.52 2.99 3.29
N PHE A 271 -39.01 2.22 2.32
CA PHE A 271 -38.56 0.83 2.13
C PHE A 271 -37.12 0.77 1.64
N ALA A 272 -36.77 1.57 0.65
CA ALA A 272 -35.40 1.68 0.16
C ALA A 272 -34.44 2.14 1.27
N ASP A 273 -34.85 3.13 2.09
CA ASP A 273 -34.06 3.66 3.20
C ASP A 273 -33.85 2.60 4.31
N GLN A 274 -34.84 1.72 4.52
CA GLN A 274 -34.75 0.61 5.46
C GLN A 274 -34.04 -0.64 4.90
N GLY A 275 -33.47 -0.55 3.70
CA GLY A 275 -32.62 -1.59 3.13
C GLY A 275 -33.34 -2.59 2.21
N TYR A 276 -34.62 -2.37 1.84
CA TYR A 276 -35.28 -3.10 0.76
C TYR A 276 -34.84 -2.51 -0.58
N ALA A 277 -33.59 -2.79 -0.94
CA ALA A 277 -32.87 -2.13 -2.01
C ALA A 277 -33.27 -2.62 -3.42
N ILE A 278 -33.81 -3.83 -3.52
CA ILE A 278 -34.11 -4.47 -4.81
C ILE A 278 -35.50 -4.03 -5.27
N LEU A 279 -35.53 -3.17 -6.31
CA LEU A 279 -36.75 -2.75 -6.97
C LEU A 279 -36.93 -3.51 -8.30
N TRP A 280 -38.08 -4.16 -8.50
CA TRP A 280 -38.55 -4.70 -9.77
C TRP A 280 -39.66 -3.81 -10.27
N VAL A 281 -39.29 -2.91 -11.21
CA VAL A 281 -40.22 -1.89 -11.71
C VAL A 281 -40.95 -2.33 -12.98
N ALA A 282 -42.26 -2.23 -12.99
CA ALA A 282 -43.08 -2.46 -14.20
C ALA A 282 -43.32 -1.13 -14.93
N HIS A 283 -42.73 -0.97 -16.10
CA HIS A 283 -42.98 0.22 -16.95
C HIS A 283 -42.79 -0.14 -18.43
N TRP A 284 -43.85 -0.36 -19.12
CA TRP A 284 -43.87 -0.92 -20.45
C TRP A 284 -43.84 0.16 -21.56
N PHE A 285 -43.38 -0.22 -22.75
CA PHE A 285 -43.37 0.60 -23.97
C PHE A 285 -42.59 1.91 -23.84
N VAL A 286 -41.55 1.93 -23.01
CA VAL A 286 -40.67 3.08 -22.79
C VAL A 286 -39.20 2.66 -23.05
N ALA A 287 -38.34 3.65 -23.35
CA ALA A 287 -36.93 3.40 -23.59
C ALA A 287 -36.14 3.06 -22.29
N GLY A 288 -36.67 3.43 -21.14
CA GLY A 288 -36.14 3.13 -19.82
C GLY A 288 -37.21 3.42 -18.75
N PRO A 289 -37.18 2.73 -17.60
CA PRO A 289 -38.25 2.86 -16.61
C PRO A 289 -38.16 4.18 -15.84
N THR A 290 -39.31 4.73 -15.50
CA THR A 290 -39.40 5.73 -14.44
C THR A 290 -39.25 5.00 -13.11
N VAL A 291 -38.34 5.45 -12.26
CA VAL A 291 -38.11 4.86 -10.95
C VAL A 291 -38.75 5.75 -9.89
N PRO A 292 -39.72 5.23 -9.08
CA PRO A 292 -40.38 6.00 -8.04
C PRO A 292 -39.46 6.18 -6.80
N ALA A 293 -39.98 6.83 -5.77
CA ALA A 293 -39.30 6.96 -4.46
C ALA A 293 -37.93 7.63 -4.57
N ASN A 294 -37.85 8.80 -5.21
CA ASN A 294 -36.59 9.51 -5.43
C ASN A 294 -35.52 8.61 -6.07
N ASN A 295 -35.86 8.00 -7.21
CA ASN A 295 -34.96 7.03 -7.85
C ASN A 295 -34.58 5.88 -6.92
N TRP A 296 -35.54 5.34 -6.16
CA TRP A 296 -35.38 4.31 -5.15
C TRP A 296 -34.29 4.68 -4.12
N SER A 297 -34.38 5.89 -3.57
CA SER A 297 -33.34 6.52 -2.72
C SER A 297 -31.98 6.52 -3.41
N ASN A 298 -31.94 6.94 -4.66
CA ASN A 298 -30.75 7.03 -5.53
C ASN A 298 -30.08 5.69 -5.88
N ARG A 299 -30.78 4.56 -5.72
CA ARG A 299 -30.24 3.23 -6.07
C ARG A 299 -30.61 2.80 -7.50
N GLY A 300 -31.63 3.44 -8.09
CA GLY A 300 -32.14 3.03 -9.40
C GLY A 300 -33.04 1.77 -9.32
N TRP A 301 -33.24 1.16 -10.46
CA TRP A 301 -33.98 -0.10 -10.58
C TRP A 301 -33.00 -1.28 -10.61
N THR A 302 -33.44 -2.42 -10.10
CA THR A 302 -32.67 -3.68 -10.14
C THR A 302 -33.19 -4.61 -11.21
N PHE A 303 -34.54 -4.82 -11.25
CA PHE A 303 -35.20 -5.52 -12.31
C PHE A 303 -36.22 -4.59 -12.97
N TRP A 304 -36.43 -4.77 -14.26
CA TRP A 304 -37.39 -4.00 -15.04
C TRP A 304 -38.22 -4.92 -15.95
N GLN A 305 -39.53 -5.04 -15.65
CA GLN A 305 -40.50 -5.62 -16.55
C GLN A 305 -40.82 -4.59 -17.64
N TYR A 306 -40.22 -4.78 -18.82
CA TYR A 306 -40.31 -3.80 -19.92
C TYR A 306 -41.38 -4.11 -20.94
N SER A 307 -42.01 -5.30 -20.87
CA SER A 307 -43.13 -5.72 -21.70
C SER A 307 -44.06 -6.65 -20.91
N ASN A 308 -45.36 -6.44 -21.06
CA ASN A 308 -46.37 -7.30 -20.48
C ASN A 308 -46.99 -8.28 -21.53
N CYS A 309 -46.38 -8.39 -22.70
CA CYS A 309 -46.79 -9.32 -23.73
C CYS A 309 -45.67 -9.45 -24.77
N GLY A 310 -44.63 -10.20 -24.44
CA GLY A 310 -43.58 -10.57 -25.37
C GLY A 310 -43.78 -11.96 -25.97
N SER A 311 -43.00 -12.29 -27.00
CA SER A 311 -42.95 -13.62 -27.61
C SER A 311 -41.49 -14.14 -27.52
N VAL A 312 -41.31 -15.30 -26.94
CA VAL A 312 -39.98 -15.93 -26.82
C VAL A 312 -40.08 -17.42 -27.11
N PRO A 313 -39.05 -18.06 -27.69
CA PRO A 313 -39.01 -19.51 -27.86
C PRO A 313 -39.19 -20.22 -26.52
N GLY A 314 -39.96 -21.30 -26.50
CA GLY A 314 -40.24 -22.08 -25.30
C GLY A 314 -41.54 -21.72 -24.58
N ILE A 315 -42.18 -20.60 -24.91
CA ILE A 315 -43.47 -20.18 -24.33
C ILE A 315 -44.48 -19.92 -25.47
N ILE A 316 -45.67 -20.49 -25.31
CA ILE A 316 -46.78 -20.30 -26.26
C ILE A 316 -47.65 -19.12 -25.79
N GLY A 317 -47.78 -18.12 -26.63
CA GLY A 317 -48.57 -16.90 -26.31
C GLY A 317 -47.71 -15.78 -25.74
N CYS A 318 -48.37 -14.87 -25.01
CA CYS A 318 -47.71 -13.74 -24.37
C CYS A 318 -47.01 -14.13 -23.07
N VAL A 319 -45.85 -13.52 -22.85
CA VAL A 319 -45.10 -13.61 -21.58
C VAL A 319 -44.53 -12.25 -21.23
N ASP A 320 -44.39 -11.97 -19.95
CA ASP A 320 -43.78 -10.76 -19.43
C ASP A 320 -42.26 -10.83 -19.60
N LEU A 321 -41.67 -9.76 -20.09
CA LEU A 321 -40.24 -9.70 -20.39
C LEU A 321 -39.54 -8.79 -19.42
N ASP A 322 -38.45 -9.32 -18.84
CA ASP A 322 -37.66 -8.68 -17.79
C ASP A 322 -36.21 -8.45 -18.16
N ARG A 323 -35.63 -7.43 -17.56
CA ARG A 323 -34.22 -7.12 -17.56
C ARG A 323 -33.71 -6.98 -16.14
N TYR A 324 -32.56 -7.59 -15.85
CA TYR A 324 -31.77 -7.27 -14.68
C TYR A 324 -30.75 -6.22 -15.07
N ASN A 325 -30.61 -5.17 -14.24
CA ASN A 325 -29.70 -4.04 -14.45
C ASN A 325 -28.26 -4.39 -14.06
N GLY A 326 -27.65 -5.26 -14.82
CA GLY A 326 -26.30 -5.74 -14.57
C GLY A 326 -25.94 -6.93 -15.45
N THR A 327 -24.71 -7.39 -15.33
CA THR A 327 -24.14 -8.52 -16.09
C THR A 327 -23.91 -9.76 -15.23
N ASP A 328 -24.26 -9.72 -13.94
CA ASP A 328 -24.06 -10.78 -12.97
C ASP A 328 -25.17 -10.75 -11.91
N LEU A 329 -25.85 -11.87 -11.71
CA LEU A 329 -26.95 -12.03 -10.76
C LEU A 329 -26.48 -12.33 -9.33
N THR A 330 -25.21 -12.56 -9.10
CA THR A 330 -24.66 -12.88 -7.76
C THR A 330 -25.14 -11.92 -6.65
N PRO A 331 -25.17 -10.59 -6.84
CA PRO A 331 -25.61 -9.65 -5.80
C PRO A 331 -27.06 -9.83 -5.33
N VAL A 332 -27.87 -10.51 -6.11
CA VAL A 332 -29.29 -10.78 -5.81
C VAL A 332 -29.59 -12.27 -5.60
N THR A 333 -28.53 -13.11 -5.55
CA THR A 333 -28.62 -14.57 -5.39
C THR A 333 -28.42 -14.96 -3.92
N TYR A 334 -29.37 -15.73 -3.40
CA TYR A 334 -29.32 -16.23 -2.04
C TYR A 334 -28.19 -17.25 -1.85
N GLY A 335 -27.41 -17.08 -0.76
CA GLY A 335 -26.33 -18.00 -0.41
C GLY A 335 -25.11 -17.91 -1.33
N ALA A 336 -25.04 -16.89 -2.20
CA ALA A 336 -23.86 -16.63 -2.98
C ALA A 336 -22.70 -16.20 -2.06
N ASP A 337 -21.61 -16.93 -2.12
CA ASP A 337 -20.42 -16.67 -1.29
C ASP A 337 -19.14 -17.17 -1.97
N PHE A 338 -18.01 -16.74 -1.47
CA PHE A 338 -16.72 -17.31 -1.82
C PHE A 338 -15.77 -17.31 -0.61
N ALA A 339 -14.79 -18.21 -0.64
CA ALA A 339 -13.69 -18.23 0.31
C ALA A 339 -12.36 -18.08 -0.42
N VAL A 340 -11.38 -17.49 0.26
CA VAL A 340 -10.00 -17.35 -0.23
C VAL A 340 -9.05 -18.02 0.77
N SER A 341 -8.08 -18.77 0.26
CA SER A 341 -6.95 -19.28 1.02
C SER A 341 -5.65 -19.06 0.26
N ALA A 342 -4.53 -19.01 0.98
CA ALA A 342 -3.20 -18.82 0.42
C ALA A 342 -2.25 -19.93 0.87
N SER A 343 -1.35 -20.35 -0.02
CA SER A 343 -0.30 -21.33 0.25
C SER A 343 1.01 -20.91 -0.44
N PRO A 344 2.15 -21.00 0.24
CA PRO A 344 2.34 -21.46 1.64
C PRO A 344 1.82 -20.44 2.66
N LEU A 345 1.51 -20.88 3.89
CA LEU A 345 1.12 -20.01 5.00
C LEU A 345 2.30 -19.20 5.56
N THR A 346 3.52 -19.68 5.34
CA THR A 346 4.77 -19.00 5.71
C THR A 346 5.81 -19.23 4.64
N ALA A 347 6.57 -18.21 4.32
CA ALA A 347 7.69 -18.31 3.37
C ALA A 347 8.88 -17.49 3.85
N THR A 348 10.09 -17.96 3.56
CA THR A 348 11.34 -17.25 3.87
C THR A 348 12.12 -17.06 2.59
N VAL A 349 12.57 -15.81 2.34
CA VAL A 349 13.39 -15.45 1.18
C VAL A 349 14.49 -14.47 1.58
N PRO A 350 15.66 -14.52 0.94
CA PRO A 350 16.65 -13.46 1.08
C PRO A 350 16.14 -12.15 0.48
N SER A 351 16.62 -11.02 1.00
CA SER A 351 16.40 -9.71 0.38
C SER A 351 16.88 -9.72 -1.08
N GLY A 352 16.10 -9.16 -2.01
CA GLY A 352 16.34 -9.22 -3.45
C GLY A 352 15.80 -10.46 -4.17
N SER A 353 15.12 -11.34 -3.46
CA SER A 353 14.48 -12.55 -4.02
C SER A 353 12.97 -12.41 -4.10
N SER A 354 12.32 -13.37 -4.74
CA SER A 354 10.86 -13.40 -4.91
C SER A 354 10.27 -14.71 -4.40
N ILE A 355 9.01 -14.64 -3.97
CA ILE A 355 8.19 -15.78 -3.59
C ILE A 355 6.81 -15.68 -4.23
N THR A 356 6.25 -16.82 -4.59
CA THR A 356 4.88 -16.91 -5.10
C THR A 356 4.00 -17.62 -4.08
N TYR A 357 2.81 -17.06 -3.85
CA TYR A 357 1.74 -17.64 -3.06
C TYR A 357 0.62 -18.06 -4.00
N ASP A 358 0.23 -19.32 -3.95
CA ASP A 358 -0.93 -19.84 -4.66
C ASP A 358 -2.20 -19.55 -3.87
N LEU A 359 -3.20 -19.01 -4.53
CA LEU A 359 -4.49 -18.70 -3.96
C LEU A 359 -5.55 -19.65 -4.49
N SER A 360 -6.34 -20.20 -3.58
CA SER A 360 -7.54 -20.96 -3.91
C SER A 360 -8.77 -20.12 -3.60
N LEU A 361 -9.67 -20.04 -4.59
CA LEU A 361 -10.94 -19.30 -4.53
C LEU A 361 -12.09 -20.31 -4.63
N VAL A 362 -12.66 -20.69 -3.49
CA VAL A 362 -13.82 -21.59 -3.45
C VAL A 362 -15.09 -20.75 -3.61
N ARG A 363 -15.87 -21.00 -4.66
CA ARG A 363 -17.09 -20.25 -5.02
C ARG A 363 -18.33 -21.11 -4.76
N THR A 364 -19.33 -20.52 -4.09
CA THR A 364 -20.64 -21.13 -3.85
C THR A 364 -21.69 -20.20 -4.45
N PHE A 365 -22.33 -20.62 -5.55
CA PHE A 365 -23.29 -19.79 -6.31
C PHE A 365 -22.78 -18.38 -6.62
N PHE A 366 -21.48 -18.24 -6.75
CA PHE A 366 -20.79 -16.95 -6.87
C PHE A 366 -20.06 -16.87 -8.22
N THR A 367 -20.60 -16.09 -9.15
CA THR A 367 -20.07 -15.93 -10.51
C THR A 367 -19.38 -14.58 -10.74
N THR A 368 -19.58 -13.61 -9.84
CA THR A 368 -18.89 -12.32 -9.88
C THR A 368 -17.38 -12.49 -9.92
N PRO A 369 -16.68 -11.77 -10.80
CA PRO A 369 -15.23 -11.68 -10.73
C PRO A 369 -14.77 -11.15 -9.35
N ILE A 370 -13.66 -11.71 -8.84
CA ILE A 370 -13.09 -11.38 -7.53
C ILE A 370 -11.85 -10.52 -7.73
N ASP A 371 -11.88 -9.30 -7.21
CA ASP A 371 -10.74 -8.38 -7.20
C ASP A 371 -9.81 -8.72 -6.04
N MET A 372 -8.51 -8.78 -6.33
CA MET A 372 -7.48 -9.21 -5.38
C MET A 372 -6.61 -8.04 -4.94
N GLY A 373 -6.31 -7.96 -3.66
CA GLY A 373 -5.40 -6.99 -3.07
C GLY A 373 -4.51 -7.61 -2.00
N VAL A 374 -3.39 -6.97 -1.70
CA VAL A 374 -2.50 -7.37 -0.60
C VAL A 374 -2.04 -6.15 0.18
N THR A 375 -1.94 -6.31 1.51
CA THR A 375 -1.39 -5.31 2.43
C THR A 375 -0.38 -5.96 3.36
N GLY A 376 0.44 -5.15 4.03
CA GLY A 376 1.48 -5.64 4.94
C GLY A 376 2.84 -5.88 4.27
N LEU A 377 3.02 -5.49 3.00
CA LEU A 377 4.31 -5.58 2.32
C LEU A 377 5.36 -4.72 3.04
N PRO A 378 6.60 -5.25 3.23
CA PRO A 378 7.70 -4.45 3.73
C PRO A 378 8.09 -3.32 2.76
N ALA A 379 8.77 -2.31 3.29
CA ALA A 379 9.33 -1.24 2.45
C ALA A 379 10.25 -1.83 1.38
N GLY A 380 10.22 -1.29 0.16
CA GLY A 380 11.02 -1.76 -0.96
C GLY A 380 10.52 -3.04 -1.63
N ALA A 381 9.55 -3.76 -1.04
CA ALA A 381 8.94 -4.92 -1.69
C ALA A 381 7.80 -4.52 -2.62
N THR A 382 7.60 -5.32 -3.67
CA THR A 382 6.51 -5.17 -4.64
C THR A 382 5.69 -6.44 -4.73
N ALA A 383 4.42 -6.30 -5.13
CA ALA A 383 3.52 -7.42 -5.35
C ALA A 383 2.98 -7.41 -6.79
N THR A 384 2.94 -8.57 -7.42
CA THR A 384 2.34 -8.77 -8.73
C THR A 384 1.37 -9.95 -8.69
N TRP A 385 0.29 -9.84 -9.46
CA TRP A 385 -0.76 -10.85 -9.55
C TRP A 385 -0.71 -11.52 -10.90
N SER A 386 -0.94 -12.84 -10.96
CA SER A 386 -1.20 -13.53 -12.23
C SER A 386 -2.47 -12.99 -12.88
N VAL A 387 -3.50 -12.76 -12.06
CA VAL A 387 -4.75 -12.07 -12.39
C VAL A 387 -5.17 -11.25 -11.16
N SER A 388 -5.38 -9.96 -11.33
CA SER A 388 -5.85 -9.07 -10.26
C SER A 388 -7.38 -9.09 -10.11
N ARG A 389 -8.09 -9.60 -11.12
CA ARG A 389 -9.53 -9.80 -11.15
C ARG A 389 -9.82 -11.24 -11.60
N ALA A 390 -9.98 -12.14 -10.64
CA ALA A 390 -10.13 -13.56 -10.89
C ALA A 390 -11.56 -13.92 -11.27
N THR A 391 -11.73 -14.62 -12.41
CA THR A 391 -12.96 -15.32 -12.79
C THR A 391 -12.88 -16.80 -12.47
N GLU A 392 -11.67 -17.32 -12.38
CA GLU A 392 -11.34 -18.72 -12.10
C GLU A 392 -11.27 -19.02 -10.59
N SER A 393 -11.03 -20.29 -10.26
CA SER A 393 -10.91 -20.77 -8.88
C SER A 393 -9.52 -20.59 -8.27
N SER A 394 -8.57 -20.00 -8.99
CA SER A 394 -7.20 -19.79 -8.54
C SER A 394 -6.59 -18.51 -9.06
N ALA A 395 -5.61 -17.98 -8.33
CA ALA A 395 -4.74 -16.89 -8.71
C ALA A 395 -3.38 -17.08 -8.04
N THR A 396 -2.35 -16.37 -8.48
CA THR A 396 -1.06 -16.34 -7.79
C THR A 396 -0.65 -14.91 -7.47
N LEU A 397 -0.06 -14.75 -6.28
CA LEU A 397 0.58 -13.53 -5.81
C LEU A 397 2.08 -13.75 -5.77
N THR A 398 2.84 -13.01 -6.55
CA THR A 398 4.31 -12.97 -6.45
C THR A 398 4.72 -11.74 -5.68
N VAL A 399 5.44 -11.93 -4.58
CA VAL A 399 6.06 -10.86 -3.79
C VAL A 399 7.55 -10.87 -4.08
N SER A 400 8.07 -9.73 -4.54
CA SER A 400 9.49 -9.52 -4.84
C SER A 400 10.08 -8.52 -3.86
N THR A 401 11.19 -8.89 -3.23
CA THR A 401 11.98 -8.04 -2.36
C THR A 401 13.10 -7.36 -3.15
N SER A 402 13.69 -6.29 -2.62
CA SER A 402 14.70 -5.48 -3.32
C SER A 402 16.01 -5.43 -2.54
N LEU A 403 17.15 -5.45 -3.27
CA LEU A 403 18.50 -5.18 -2.73
C LEU A 403 19.01 -3.77 -3.06
N THR A 404 18.37 -3.07 -4.04
CA THR A 404 18.87 -1.82 -4.58
C THR A 404 17.85 -0.70 -4.48
N GLY A 405 18.31 0.55 -4.44
CA GLY A 405 17.45 1.72 -4.32
C GLY A 405 16.89 1.90 -2.91
N ALA A 406 15.80 1.21 -2.58
CA ALA A 406 15.26 1.06 -1.23
C ALA A 406 15.27 -0.45 -0.89
N PRO A 407 16.34 -0.98 -0.31
CA PRO A 407 16.42 -2.39 0.04
C PRO A 407 15.30 -2.80 0.99
N THR A 408 14.79 -4.02 0.82
CA THR A 408 13.78 -4.56 1.71
C THR A 408 14.45 -5.01 3.01
N PRO A 409 14.11 -4.43 4.17
CA PRO A 409 14.71 -4.82 5.44
C PRO A 409 14.43 -6.27 5.79
N GLY A 410 15.39 -6.93 6.43
CA GLY A 410 15.16 -8.23 7.06
C GLY A 410 14.10 -8.13 8.16
N GLY A 411 13.27 -9.18 8.30
CA GLY A 411 12.18 -9.20 9.27
C GLY A 411 11.08 -10.17 8.90
N THR A 412 10.06 -10.25 9.77
CA THR A 412 8.87 -11.07 9.58
C THR A 412 7.66 -10.17 9.37
N TYR A 413 6.98 -10.34 8.26
CA TYR A 413 5.90 -9.48 7.77
C TYR A 413 4.62 -10.29 7.55
N PRO A 414 3.57 -10.06 8.36
CA PRO A 414 2.26 -10.63 8.09
C PRO A 414 1.63 -9.94 6.88
N LEU A 415 1.29 -10.71 5.87
CA LEU A 415 0.61 -10.25 4.67
C LEU A 415 -0.88 -10.58 4.78
N THR A 416 -1.73 -9.61 4.50
CA THR A 416 -3.18 -9.82 4.39
C THR A 416 -3.59 -9.70 2.94
N ILE A 417 -4.08 -10.81 2.39
CA ILE A 417 -4.65 -10.89 1.06
C ILE A 417 -6.14 -10.60 1.21
N THR A 418 -6.64 -9.64 0.46
CA THR A 418 -8.05 -9.26 0.43
C THR A 418 -8.63 -9.63 -0.93
N ALA A 419 -9.75 -10.33 -0.92
CA ALA A 419 -10.51 -10.72 -2.08
C ALA A 419 -11.90 -10.07 -2.00
N THR A 420 -12.32 -9.31 -3.02
CA THR A 420 -13.59 -8.58 -3.04
C THR A 420 -14.38 -8.86 -4.31
N GLY A 421 -15.67 -9.07 -4.19
CA GLY A 421 -16.56 -9.29 -5.32
C GLY A 421 -18.02 -9.36 -4.86
N GLY A 422 -18.97 -8.96 -5.69
CA GLY A 422 -20.42 -9.03 -5.40
C GLY A 422 -20.83 -8.37 -4.08
N GLY A 423 -20.10 -7.36 -3.61
CA GLY A 423 -20.34 -6.72 -2.31
C GLY A 423 -19.76 -7.48 -1.11
N LEU A 424 -19.14 -8.64 -1.32
CA LEU A 424 -18.51 -9.42 -0.27
C LEU A 424 -17.01 -9.17 -0.23
N THR A 425 -16.44 -9.27 0.98
CA THR A 425 -15.00 -9.24 1.23
C THR A 425 -14.59 -10.45 2.02
N ARG A 426 -13.53 -11.14 1.59
CA ARG A 426 -12.91 -12.27 2.27
C ARG A 426 -11.40 -12.03 2.35
N THR A 427 -10.77 -12.55 3.40
CA THR A 427 -9.34 -12.37 3.61
C THR A 427 -8.64 -13.70 3.88
N ALA A 428 -7.39 -13.78 3.42
CA ALA A 428 -6.44 -14.82 3.81
C ALA A 428 -5.16 -14.16 4.32
N THR A 429 -4.48 -14.80 5.23
CA THR A 429 -3.22 -14.30 5.77
C THR A 429 -2.08 -15.26 5.47
N THR A 430 -0.91 -14.70 5.19
CA THR A 430 0.35 -15.45 5.06
C THR A 430 1.47 -14.65 5.70
N THR A 431 2.59 -15.29 5.99
CA THR A 431 3.75 -14.63 6.60
C THR A 431 4.93 -14.70 5.66
N LEU A 432 5.51 -13.55 5.36
CA LEU A 432 6.78 -13.42 4.64
C LEU A 432 7.89 -13.14 5.65
N THR A 433 8.93 -13.98 5.70
CA THR A 433 10.17 -13.70 6.40
C THR A 433 11.23 -13.34 5.36
N VAL A 434 11.82 -12.16 5.50
CA VAL A 434 12.94 -11.70 4.68
C VAL A 434 14.21 -11.86 5.50
N THR A 435 15.19 -12.62 4.99
CA THR A 435 16.52 -12.68 5.57
C THR A 435 17.38 -11.56 4.98
N ASP A 436 18.26 -11.03 5.81
CA ASP A 436 19.25 -10.05 5.40
C ASP A 436 20.63 -10.69 5.48
N ASP A 437 21.30 -10.76 4.34
CA ASP A 437 22.65 -11.34 4.23
C ASP A 437 23.72 -10.23 3.97
N LEU A 438 23.32 -8.95 4.02
CA LEU A 438 24.22 -7.83 3.79
C LEU A 438 24.78 -7.29 5.10
N PRO A 439 26.10 -7.09 5.18
CA PRO A 439 26.70 -6.50 6.37
C PRO A 439 26.49 -4.98 6.42
N PRO A 440 26.48 -4.38 7.63
CA PRO A 440 26.40 -2.94 7.82
C PRO A 440 27.50 -2.14 7.12
N VAL A 441 27.15 -0.94 6.69
CA VAL A 441 28.13 0.04 6.19
C VAL A 441 28.61 0.90 7.33
N VAL A 442 29.93 0.80 7.64
CA VAL A 442 30.58 1.49 8.75
C VAL A 442 31.38 2.71 8.23
N THR A 443 31.26 3.85 8.92
CA THR A 443 32.14 5.01 8.67
C THR A 443 33.43 4.87 9.47
N ALA A 444 34.56 5.21 8.83
CA ALA A 444 35.87 5.20 9.45
C ALA A 444 35.91 6.07 10.72
N PRO A 445 36.59 5.62 11.82
CA PRO A 445 36.75 6.43 13.02
C PRO A 445 37.40 7.79 12.76
N VAL A 446 36.82 8.84 13.36
CA VAL A 446 37.34 10.20 13.40
C VAL A 446 37.66 10.61 14.82
N TYR A 447 38.56 11.59 15.01
CA TYR A 447 39.09 11.87 16.33
C TYR A 447 38.82 13.30 16.77
N ARG A 448 38.66 13.46 18.11
CA ARG A 448 38.47 14.76 18.76
C ARG A 448 39.27 14.84 20.06
N LEU A 449 39.94 15.97 20.32
CA LEU A 449 40.46 16.22 21.66
C LEU A 449 39.31 16.38 22.64
N VAL A 450 39.35 15.58 23.70
CA VAL A 450 38.47 15.82 24.87
C VAL A 450 39.19 16.84 25.75
N HIS A 451 38.47 17.89 26.19
CA HIS A 451 39.04 18.98 26.97
C HIS A 451 39.33 18.53 28.41
N PRO A 452 40.55 18.05 28.74
CA PRO A 452 40.91 17.80 30.13
C PRO A 452 41.19 19.12 30.82
N SER A 453 41.11 19.15 32.13
CA SER A 453 41.41 20.37 32.91
C SER A 453 42.92 20.66 33.00
N LYS A 454 43.79 19.65 32.83
CA LYS A 454 45.23 19.76 33.05
C LYS A 454 46.02 18.94 32.03
N LEU A 455 47.16 19.47 31.57
CA LEU A 455 48.17 18.72 30.80
C LEU A 455 48.83 17.69 31.67
N THR A 456 48.79 16.43 31.25
CA THR A 456 49.47 15.28 31.83
C THR A 456 50.40 14.63 30.79
N ALA A 457 50.98 13.45 31.08
CA ALA A 457 51.82 12.70 30.12
C ALA A 457 51.02 12.17 28.92
N SER A 458 49.68 12.18 29.01
CA SER A 458 48.77 11.78 27.97
C SER A 458 47.57 12.73 27.92
N ILE A 459 46.87 12.78 26.78
CA ILE A 459 45.69 13.61 26.55
C ILE A 459 44.51 12.72 26.10
N PRO A 460 43.32 12.86 26.70
CA PRO A 460 42.17 12.11 26.27
C PRO A 460 41.73 12.54 24.86
N VAL A 461 41.56 11.55 24.02
CA VAL A 461 41.04 11.68 22.64
C VAL A 461 39.86 10.76 22.50
N GLN A 462 38.81 11.27 21.93
CA GLN A 462 37.63 10.50 21.57
C GLN A 462 37.78 10.04 20.12
N ALA A 463 37.66 8.73 19.88
CA ALA A 463 37.43 8.16 18.58
C ALA A 463 35.90 7.97 18.40
N VAL A 464 35.36 8.38 17.26
CA VAL A 464 33.90 8.32 16.98
C VAL A 464 33.69 7.71 15.59
N TRP A 465 32.74 6.83 15.48
CA TRP A 465 32.32 6.18 14.23
C TRP A 465 30.80 6.10 14.16
N SER A 466 30.26 5.65 13.03
CA SER A 466 28.86 5.31 12.87
C SER A 466 28.70 4.12 11.94
N ALA A 467 27.57 3.48 11.99
CA ALA A 467 27.19 2.45 11.05
C ALA A 467 25.73 2.62 10.65
N ALA A 468 25.38 2.11 9.47
CA ALA A 468 24.01 2.09 8.96
C ALA A 468 23.73 0.75 8.29
N ASP A 469 22.55 0.23 8.55
CA ASP A 469 22.01 -0.96 7.91
C ASP A 469 20.48 -0.87 7.85
N THR A 470 19.86 -1.48 6.84
CA THR A 470 18.40 -1.47 6.67
C THR A 470 17.68 -2.32 7.71
N SER A 471 18.34 -3.34 8.22
CA SER A 471 17.85 -4.24 9.27
C SER A 471 18.22 -3.78 10.67
N GLY A 472 18.84 -2.59 10.77
CA GLY A 472 19.29 -1.99 12.02
C GLY A 472 20.64 -2.52 12.49
N ILE A 473 21.20 -1.86 13.51
CA ILE A 473 22.49 -2.22 14.10
C ILE A 473 22.25 -2.89 15.47
N SER A 474 22.72 -4.12 15.65
CA SER A 474 22.66 -4.85 16.91
C SER A 474 23.88 -4.62 17.79
N GLY A 475 25.05 -4.31 17.17
CA GLY A 475 26.27 -4.10 17.94
C GLY A 475 27.38 -3.41 17.16
N HIS A 476 28.31 -2.85 17.90
CA HIS A 476 29.57 -2.28 17.40
C HIS A 476 30.78 -2.95 18.05
N GLY A 477 31.85 -3.07 17.27
CA GLY A 477 33.18 -3.42 17.75
C GLY A 477 34.18 -2.31 17.41
N VAL A 478 35.21 -2.14 18.25
CA VAL A 478 36.31 -1.25 17.97
C VAL A 478 37.63 -1.90 18.40
N GLN A 479 38.63 -1.72 17.57
CA GLN A 479 40.03 -2.14 17.92
C GLN A 479 40.94 -0.96 17.79
N ARG A 480 42.05 -1.03 18.57
CA ARG A 480 43.10 -0.02 18.64
C ARG A 480 44.43 -0.62 18.21
N GLN A 481 45.25 0.16 17.55
CA GLN A 481 46.65 -0.13 17.27
C GLN A 481 47.51 1.04 17.76
N VAL A 482 48.63 0.74 18.42
CA VAL A 482 49.57 1.75 18.92
C VAL A 482 50.94 1.53 18.30
N GLY A 483 51.51 2.59 17.66
CA GLY A 483 52.85 2.59 17.08
C GLY A 483 53.08 1.54 15.98
N GLY A 484 52.04 1.06 15.29
CA GLY A 484 52.14 0.00 14.29
C GLY A 484 52.25 -1.42 14.90
N GLY A 485 52.02 -1.59 16.19
CA GLY A 485 51.91 -2.88 16.85
C GLY A 485 50.65 -3.68 16.43
N PRO A 486 50.31 -4.76 17.14
CA PRO A 486 49.11 -5.52 16.86
C PRO A 486 47.85 -4.70 17.14
N TRP A 487 46.74 -5.07 16.46
CA TRP A 487 45.41 -4.58 16.77
C TRP A 487 44.88 -5.25 18.05
N GLU A 488 44.33 -4.47 18.96
CA GLU A 488 43.71 -4.89 20.21
C GLU A 488 42.24 -4.51 20.21
N GLU A 489 41.34 -5.47 20.41
CA GLU A 489 39.91 -5.19 20.53
C GLU A 489 39.61 -4.57 21.90
N LEU A 490 38.85 -3.48 21.91
CA LEU A 490 38.50 -2.75 23.11
C LEU A 490 37.07 -3.12 23.56
N THR A 491 36.91 -3.29 24.87
CA THR A 491 35.55 -3.48 25.43
C THR A 491 34.80 -2.17 25.42
N LEU A 492 33.65 -2.16 24.73
CA LEU A 492 32.75 -1.01 24.68
C LEU A 492 31.83 -0.98 25.92
N PRO A 493 31.43 0.22 26.39
CA PRO A 493 30.44 0.36 27.49
C PRO A 493 29.09 -0.30 27.22
N SER A 494 28.68 -0.33 25.97
CA SER A 494 27.47 -1.04 25.48
C SER A 494 27.65 -1.44 24.02
N ALA A 495 26.85 -2.41 23.54
CA ALA A 495 26.85 -2.80 22.14
C ALA A 495 26.47 -1.64 21.20
N SER A 496 25.68 -0.67 21.65
CA SER A 496 25.28 0.52 20.89
C SER A 496 26.29 1.68 20.95
N SER A 497 27.45 1.52 21.64
CA SER A 497 28.45 2.58 21.75
C SER A 497 29.11 2.86 20.40
N THR A 498 29.11 4.13 19.99
CA THR A 498 29.70 4.63 18.74
C THR A 498 30.94 5.50 18.99
N SER A 499 31.47 5.47 20.17
CA SER A 499 32.68 6.18 20.52
C SER A 499 33.43 5.55 21.71
N VAL A 500 34.72 5.79 21.79
CA VAL A 500 35.57 5.48 22.92
C VAL A 500 36.46 6.66 23.22
N ILE A 501 36.76 6.90 24.51
CA ILE A 501 37.71 7.90 24.96
C ILE A 501 38.94 7.18 25.53
N GLU A 502 40.08 7.44 24.89
CA GLU A 502 41.36 6.85 25.28
C GLU A 502 42.42 7.92 25.51
N SER A 503 43.40 7.62 26.38
CA SER A 503 44.48 8.54 26.69
C SER A 503 45.65 8.35 25.72
N PHE A 504 45.91 9.33 24.85
CA PHE A 504 47.02 9.33 23.89
C PHE A 504 48.29 9.90 24.54
N SER A 505 49.33 9.09 24.61
CA SER A 505 50.65 9.53 25.05
C SER A 505 51.35 10.36 23.96
N PHE A 506 52.09 11.38 24.37
CA PHE A 506 52.89 12.16 23.44
C PHE A 506 53.98 11.31 22.79
N GLY A 507 54.17 11.48 21.49
CA GLY A 507 55.15 10.70 20.71
C GLY A 507 54.66 9.34 20.22
N SER A 508 53.44 8.92 20.59
CA SER A 508 52.85 7.69 20.10
C SER A 508 51.79 8.00 19.04
N VAL A 509 51.68 7.11 18.04
CA VAL A 509 50.67 7.14 16.99
C VAL A 509 49.62 6.08 17.30
N TYR A 510 48.36 6.42 17.18
CA TYR A 510 47.20 5.58 17.44
C TYR A 510 46.36 5.44 16.18
N SER A 511 45.92 4.23 15.92
CA SER A 511 44.90 3.95 14.89
C SER A 511 43.73 3.20 15.49
N TYR A 512 42.52 3.47 15.02
CA TYR A 512 41.33 2.73 15.43
C TYR A 512 40.66 2.19 14.18
N ALA A 513 40.08 0.99 14.29
CA ALA A 513 39.18 0.45 13.30
C ALA A 513 37.86 0.08 13.97
N ALA A 514 36.79 0.32 13.30
CA ALA A 514 35.43 0.00 13.77
C ALA A 514 34.77 -1.05 12.86
N ARG A 515 33.93 -1.87 13.44
CA ARG A 515 33.01 -2.75 12.75
C ARG A 515 31.62 -2.64 13.37
N ALA A 516 30.60 -3.13 12.67
CA ALA A 516 29.24 -3.25 13.19
C ALA A 516 28.64 -4.60 12.81
N THR A 517 27.67 -5.03 13.59
CA THR A 517 26.84 -6.21 13.35
C THR A 517 25.40 -5.77 13.28
N ASP A 518 24.63 -6.28 12.32
CA ASP A 518 23.19 -6.00 12.16
C ASP A 518 22.31 -6.87 13.07
N GLY A 519 21.00 -6.74 12.93
CA GLY A 519 20.00 -7.53 13.66
C GLY A 519 19.94 -9.01 13.25
N PHE A 520 20.52 -9.39 12.12
CA PHE A 520 20.58 -10.76 11.58
C PHE A 520 21.93 -11.44 11.84
N GLY A 521 22.90 -10.71 12.41
CA GLY A 521 24.22 -11.25 12.77
C GLY A 521 25.29 -11.07 11.69
N ASN A 522 24.99 -10.37 10.57
CA ASN A 522 26.00 -10.06 9.57
C ASN A 522 26.94 -8.98 10.11
N ALA A 523 28.24 -9.25 10.08
CA ALA A 523 29.26 -8.34 10.57
C ALA A 523 30.01 -7.71 9.39
N SER A 524 30.23 -6.40 9.45
CA SER A 524 31.09 -5.71 8.50
C SER A 524 32.56 -6.10 8.70
N ASP A 525 33.37 -5.85 7.68
CA ASP A 525 34.80 -5.79 7.84
C ASP A 525 35.21 -4.68 8.82
N TRP A 526 36.43 -4.78 9.35
CA TRP A 526 37.04 -3.71 10.12
C TRP A 526 37.37 -2.53 9.22
N VAL A 527 36.80 -1.36 9.50
CA VAL A 527 37.02 -0.13 8.75
C VAL A 527 38.01 0.74 9.52
N PRO A 528 39.27 0.86 9.05
CA PRO A 528 40.28 1.64 9.76
C PRO A 528 40.09 3.14 9.53
N GLY A 529 40.24 3.93 10.59
CA GLY A 529 40.42 5.37 10.54
C GLY A 529 41.85 5.76 10.18
N THR A 530 42.06 7.05 9.85
CA THR A 530 43.42 7.60 9.72
C THR A 530 44.14 7.52 11.07
N SER A 531 45.47 7.37 11.06
CA SER A 531 46.22 7.42 12.30
C SER A 531 46.12 8.80 12.97
N ALA A 532 46.27 8.84 14.30
CA ALA A 532 46.20 10.07 15.09
C ALA A 532 47.30 10.14 16.12
N ALA A 533 47.82 11.32 16.37
CA ALA A 533 48.81 11.55 17.43
C ALA A 533 48.54 12.89 18.14
N VAL A 534 48.86 12.97 19.42
CA VAL A 534 48.90 14.24 20.14
C VAL A 534 50.32 14.78 20.14
N VAL A 535 50.48 16.02 19.76
CA VAL A 535 51.79 16.70 19.68
C VAL A 535 51.77 17.94 20.56
N LEU A 536 52.77 18.01 21.45
CA LEU A 536 52.96 19.16 22.31
C LEU A 536 53.91 20.18 21.61
N ALA A 537 53.52 21.42 21.55
CA ALA A 537 54.35 22.53 21.12
C ALA A 537 54.61 23.44 22.32
N GLU A 538 55.78 23.31 22.85
CA GLU A 538 56.24 24.17 23.96
C GLU A 538 56.28 25.66 23.54
N GLN A 539 56.21 26.54 24.50
CA GLN A 539 56.23 28.02 24.29
C GLN A 539 57.46 28.52 23.53
N THR A 540 58.51 27.73 23.39
CA THR A 540 59.71 28.02 22.59
C THR A 540 59.65 27.54 21.15
N SER A 541 58.56 26.79 20.78
CA SER A 541 58.41 26.26 19.45
C SER A 541 58.44 27.37 18.37
N SER A 542 59.16 27.12 17.29
CA SER A 542 59.20 28.02 16.12
C SER A 542 57.88 28.20 15.43
N SER A 543 56.94 27.26 15.65
CA SER A 543 55.56 27.38 15.13
C SER A 543 54.68 28.37 15.89
N ILE A 544 55.22 28.98 16.98
CA ILE A 544 54.51 30.00 17.75
C ILE A 544 55.15 31.36 17.51
N ALA A 545 54.41 32.20 16.78
CA ALA A 545 54.81 33.59 16.54
C ALA A 545 54.29 34.51 17.66
N TYR A 546 55.18 35.30 18.26
CA TYR A 546 54.85 36.26 19.30
C TYR A 546 54.90 37.70 18.76
N SER A 547 53.91 38.49 19.13
CA SER A 547 53.84 39.91 18.77
C SER A 547 53.59 40.77 20.03
N GLY A 548 54.27 41.89 20.14
CA GLY A 548 54.26 42.70 21.36
C GLY A 548 55.30 42.29 22.38
N ALA A 549 55.22 42.83 23.61
CA ALA A 549 56.20 42.59 24.65
C ALA A 549 55.91 41.29 25.43
N TRP A 550 56.61 40.23 25.06
CA TRP A 550 56.60 38.96 25.79
C TRP A 550 57.91 38.77 26.54
N LYS A 551 57.80 38.15 27.72
CA LYS A 551 58.96 37.78 28.56
C LYS A 551 58.95 36.27 28.79
N SER A 552 60.15 35.66 28.88
CA SER A 552 60.33 34.29 29.30
C SER A 552 60.48 34.22 30.81
N GLY A 553 59.92 33.21 31.43
CA GLY A 553 60.04 32.97 32.87
C GLY A 553 60.29 31.52 33.14
N ALA A 554 61.34 31.23 33.94
CA ALA A 554 61.56 29.89 34.49
C ALA A 554 60.43 29.56 35.48
N ASN A 555 59.88 28.35 35.40
CA ASN A 555 58.86 27.85 36.31
C ASN A 555 58.88 26.32 36.31
N VAL A 556 59.41 25.71 37.35
CA VAL A 556 59.53 24.26 37.45
C VAL A 556 58.22 23.47 37.39
N TYR A 557 57.07 24.12 37.61
CA TYR A 557 55.75 23.54 37.54
C TYR A 557 55.11 23.68 36.11
N ALA A 558 55.71 24.50 35.23
CA ALA A 558 55.26 24.64 33.86
C ALA A 558 55.70 23.46 32.97
N SER A 559 55.12 23.31 31.79
CA SER A 559 55.61 22.38 30.77
C SER A 559 57.01 22.86 30.33
N GLY A 560 57.96 21.90 30.13
CA GLY A 560 59.34 22.27 29.79
C GLY A 560 60.04 23.19 30.81
N SER A 561 59.53 23.25 32.06
CA SER A 561 60.05 24.07 33.16
C SER A 561 60.17 25.57 32.89
N SER A 562 59.45 26.09 31.91
CA SER A 562 59.42 27.52 31.55
C SER A 562 58.11 27.90 30.85
N LEU A 563 57.82 29.19 30.78
CA LEU A 563 56.66 29.72 30.09
C LEU A 563 56.98 31.11 29.51
N LYS A 564 56.17 31.56 28.54
CA LYS A 564 56.18 32.96 28.09
C LYS A 564 54.94 33.69 28.59
N TYR A 565 55.12 34.95 28.94
CA TYR A 565 54.05 35.75 29.46
C TYR A 565 54.06 37.19 28.94
N ALA A 566 52.90 37.81 28.83
CA ALA A 566 52.73 39.23 28.50
C ALA A 566 51.87 39.92 29.56
N THR A 567 52.15 41.23 29.80
CA THR A 567 51.39 42.08 30.75
C THR A 567 50.76 43.28 30.06
N ARG A 568 51.05 43.50 28.78
CA ARG A 568 50.49 44.60 27.98
C ARG A 568 49.29 44.09 27.16
N SER A 569 48.23 44.89 27.06
CA SER A 569 47.10 44.62 26.17
C SER A 569 47.57 44.50 24.73
N ASN A 570 46.83 43.73 23.94
CA ASN A 570 47.06 43.39 22.53
C ASN A 570 48.38 42.64 22.23
N ALA A 571 49.21 42.30 23.22
CA ALA A 571 50.27 41.31 23.02
C ALA A 571 49.64 39.97 22.60
N SER A 572 50.18 39.33 21.55
CA SER A 572 49.56 38.10 21.03
C SER A 572 50.56 36.98 20.78
N ALA A 573 50.14 35.75 20.94
CA ALA A 573 50.83 34.52 20.53
C ALA A 573 49.96 33.79 19.51
N THR A 574 50.55 33.45 18.35
CA THR A 574 49.84 32.71 17.29
C THR A 574 50.56 31.39 17.02
N TYR A 575 49.93 30.30 17.27
CA TYR A 575 50.39 28.97 16.93
C TYR A 575 49.81 28.55 15.58
N SER A 576 50.69 28.24 14.63
CA SER A 576 50.33 27.72 13.30
C SER A 576 50.69 26.24 13.24
N PHE A 577 49.74 25.40 12.78
CA PHE A 577 49.91 23.97 12.75
C PHE A 577 49.02 23.30 11.69
N THR A 578 49.29 22.03 11.38
CA THR A 578 48.39 21.13 10.65
C THR A 578 47.85 20.13 11.62
N GLY A 579 46.50 19.91 11.62
CA GLY A 579 45.82 18.98 12.49
C GLY A 579 44.32 19.16 12.54
N ALA A 580 43.62 18.35 13.33
CA ALA A 580 42.19 18.35 13.48
C ALA A 580 41.69 18.89 14.83
N GLY A 581 42.59 19.25 15.71
CA GLY A 581 42.27 19.79 17.04
C GLY A 581 43.41 20.55 17.65
N VAL A 582 43.13 21.52 18.53
CA VAL A 582 44.09 22.32 19.25
C VAL A 582 43.64 22.59 20.67
N ALA A 583 44.59 22.64 21.61
CA ALA A 583 44.34 23.14 22.96
C ALA A 583 45.42 24.11 23.37
N TRP A 584 45.08 25.13 24.20
CA TRP A 584 45.97 26.08 24.79
C TRP A 584 46.20 25.72 26.27
N VAL A 585 47.48 25.55 26.62
CA VAL A 585 47.95 25.29 27.97
C VAL A 585 48.49 26.58 28.58
N ALA A 586 48.05 26.91 29.76
CA ALA A 586 48.44 28.13 30.44
C ALA A 586 48.57 27.89 31.96
N TYR A 587 49.20 28.84 32.63
CA TYR A 587 49.27 28.94 34.07
C TYR A 587 48.12 29.83 34.59
N ARG A 588 47.36 29.38 35.55
CA ARG A 588 46.31 30.19 36.20
C ARG A 588 46.79 30.66 37.58
N GLY A 589 46.26 31.78 38.06
CA GLY A 589 46.60 32.30 39.37
C GLY A 589 46.04 33.67 39.66
N PRO A 590 46.21 34.21 40.88
CA PRO A 590 45.59 35.43 41.35
C PRO A 590 46.05 36.70 40.64
N ASN A 591 47.17 36.71 39.98
CA ASN A 591 47.71 37.84 39.20
C ASN A 591 47.57 37.63 37.68
N ARG A 592 46.73 36.68 37.22
CA ARG A 592 46.47 36.43 35.83
C ARG A 592 45.16 37.11 35.39
N GLY A 593 45.18 37.63 34.15
CA GLY A 593 44.06 38.25 33.54
C GLY A 593 43.39 37.40 32.44
N SER A 594 42.79 38.05 31.49
CA SER A 594 42.03 37.42 30.41
C SER A 594 42.73 37.59 29.05
N ALA A 595 42.52 36.58 28.20
CA ALA A 595 42.90 36.64 26.80
C ALA A 595 41.74 36.37 25.84
N ARG A 596 41.66 37.05 24.73
CA ARG A 596 40.77 36.69 23.63
C ARG A 596 41.41 35.64 22.77
N VAL A 597 40.64 34.57 22.50
CA VAL A 597 41.09 33.46 21.67
C VAL A 597 40.42 33.55 20.31
N TYR A 598 41.22 33.46 19.26
CA TYR A 598 40.81 33.41 17.86
C TYR A 598 41.28 32.10 17.25
N VAL A 599 40.44 31.45 16.46
CA VAL A 599 40.77 30.26 15.67
C VAL A 599 40.51 30.61 14.22
N ASP A 600 41.52 30.48 13.35
CA ASP A 600 41.49 30.84 11.93
C ASP A 600 40.97 32.25 11.67
N GLY A 601 41.39 33.19 12.55
CA GLY A 601 40.98 34.60 12.46
C GLY A 601 39.64 34.91 13.12
N VAL A 602 38.84 33.93 13.44
CA VAL A 602 37.48 34.07 14.04
C VAL A 602 37.59 34.07 15.57
N TYR A 603 37.04 35.13 16.20
CA TYR A 603 36.91 35.17 17.66
C TYR A 603 36.04 34.01 18.18
N LYS A 604 36.54 33.27 19.14
CA LYS A 604 35.80 32.16 19.76
C LYS A 604 35.38 32.45 21.20
N LYS A 605 36.28 32.99 22.03
CA LYS A 605 36.01 33.15 23.45
C LYS A 605 37.05 34.08 24.11
N THR A 606 36.62 34.78 25.16
CA THR A 606 37.56 35.35 26.16
C THR A 606 37.78 34.38 27.28
N VAL A 607 39.00 33.97 27.50
CA VAL A 607 39.43 33.01 28.52
C VAL A 607 40.02 33.75 29.68
N SER A 608 39.55 33.54 30.91
CA SER A 608 40.14 34.07 32.13
C SER A 608 41.21 33.08 32.67
N LEU A 609 42.37 33.56 32.92
CA LEU A 609 43.45 32.81 33.60
C LEU A 609 43.45 33.08 35.12
N TYR A 610 42.53 33.92 35.61
CA TYR A 610 42.43 34.19 37.05
C TYR A 610 42.01 32.90 37.77
N ALA A 611 42.63 32.63 38.90
CA ALA A 611 42.30 31.64 39.90
C ALA A 611 42.79 32.13 41.29
N SER A 612 42.09 31.78 42.35
CA SER A 612 42.48 32.18 43.72
C SER A 612 43.83 31.60 44.17
N THR A 613 44.20 30.46 43.59
CA THR A 613 45.47 29.78 43.81
C THR A 613 46.21 29.56 42.50
N TYR A 614 47.53 29.39 42.59
CA TYR A 614 48.32 29.07 41.40
C TYR A 614 48.09 27.64 40.93
N ALA A 615 47.82 27.48 39.66
CA ALA A 615 47.64 26.17 39.01
C ALA A 615 48.40 26.14 37.68
N ALA A 616 49.37 25.22 37.60
CA ALA A 616 50.19 25.02 36.40
C ALA A 616 49.55 24.04 35.43
N LYS A 617 49.99 24.09 34.17
CA LYS A 617 49.65 23.12 33.13
C LYS A 617 48.15 23.02 32.89
N GLN A 618 47.42 24.13 33.03
CA GLN A 618 45.97 24.14 32.84
C GLN A 618 45.62 24.24 31.36
N ILE A 619 44.78 23.34 30.84
CA ILE A 619 44.20 23.45 29.53
C ILE A 619 43.00 24.39 29.63
N VAL A 620 43.15 25.58 29.12
CA VAL A 620 42.19 26.67 29.31
C VAL A 620 41.28 26.92 28.13
N PHE A 621 41.61 26.33 26.97
CA PHE A 621 40.86 26.36 25.77
C PHE A 621 41.17 25.17 24.88
N ALA A 622 40.15 24.59 24.23
CA ALA A 622 40.32 23.58 23.18
C ALA A 622 39.29 23.83 22.04
N PHE A 623 39.68 23.40 20.86
CA PHE A 623 38.84 23.47 19.65
C PHE A 623 39.16 22.31 18.73
N ASN A 624 38.11 21.72 18.10
CA ASN A 624 38.22 20.62 17.15
C ASN A 624 37.59 21.02 15.81
N TRP A 625 38.18 20.52 14.74
CA TRP A 625 37.62 20.55 13.38
C TRP A 625 37.11 19.16 13.00
N GLY A 626 36.32 19.08 11.94
CA GLY A 626 35.81 17.79 11.41
C GLY A 626 36.87 17.02 10.61
N SER A 627 37.92 17.70 10.14
CA SER A 627 39.01 17.13 9.32
C SER A 627 40.33 17.80 9.66
N SER A 628 41.44 17.19 9.25
CA SER A 628 42.77 17.75 9.38
C SER A 628 42.96 18.89 8.32
N GLY A 629 43.57 19.97 8.76
CA GLY A 629 43.89 21.11 7.92
C GLY A 629 44.95 22.02 8.49
N ALA A 630 45.42 23.02 7.72
CA ALA A 630 46.28 24.07 8.18
C ALA A 630 45.48 25.12 8.97
N HIS A 631 45.80 25.25 10.27
CA HIS A 631 45.05 26.10 11.19
C HIS A 631 45.91 27.01 12.01
N LYS A 632 45.28 28.04 12.59
CA LYS A 632 45.95 28.97 13.51
C LYS A 632 45.08 29.22 14.73
N ILE A 633 45.70 29.08 15.93
CA ILE A 633 45.10 29.62 17.16
C ILE A 633 45.88 30.86 17.57
N LYS A 634 45.20 31.97 17.83
CA LYS A 634 45.80 33.23 18.31
C LYS A 634 45.18 33.60 19.65
N VAL A 635 46.03 33.79 20.67
CA VAL A 635 45.65 34.31 21.96
C VAL A 635 46.12 35.75 22.10
N VAL A 636 45.26 36.65 22.53
CA VAL A 636 45.51 38.09 22.59
C VAL A 636 45.23 38.60 24.00
N ALA A 637 46.21 39.20 24.65
CA ALA A 637 46.05 39.76 25.99
C ALA A 637 45.03 40.89 26.02
N VAL A 638 44.08 40.82 26.96
CA VAL A 638 43.10 41.90 27.18
C VAL A 638 43.72 43.08 27.93
N GLY A 639 44.70 42.83 28.81
CA GLY A 639 45.25 43.85 29.69
C GLY A 639 44.33 44.13 30.89
N THR A 640 43.78 43.10 31.50
CA THR A 640 42.82 43.17 32.63
C THR A 640 43.38 44.02 33.75
N ARG A 641 42.68 45.10 34.15
CA ARG A 641 43.13 45.99 35.22
C ARG A 641 43.38 45.25 36.52
N GLY A 642 44.54 45.45 37.16
CA GLY A 642 44.96 44.77 38.36
C GLY A 642 45.55 43.37 38.13
N HIS A 643 45.22 42.71 37.04
CA HIS A 643 45.65 41.38 36.67
C HIS A 643 46.03 41.25 35.19
N PRO A 644 47.00 42.04 34.68
CA PRO A 644 47.21 42.14 33.21
C PRO A 644 47.95 40.93 32.61
N ARG A 645 48.50 40.03 33.40
CA ARG A 645 49.36 38.95 32.93
C ARG A 645 48.56 37.80 32.33
N ILE A 646 48.93 37.40 31.12
CA ILE A 646 48.56 36.13 30.50
C ILE A 646 49.81 35.28 30.26
N ASP A 647 49.64 33.95 30.33
CA ASP A 647 50.74 33.01 30.11
C ASP A 647 50.42 32.09 28.91
N VAL A 648 51.46 31.74 28.15
CA VAL A 648 51.48 30.62 27.20
C VAL A 648 52.52 29.65 27.73
N ASP A 649 52.05 28.48 28.16
CA ASP A 649 52.88 27.36 28.62
C ASP A 649 53.19 26.45 27.41
N ALA A 650 52.16 25.97 26.75
CA ALA A 650 52.25 25.14 25.53
C ALA A 650 50.98 25.22 24.70
N PHE A 651 51.02 24.69 23.51
CA PHE A 651 49.87 24.29 22.73
C PHE A 651 49.90 22.78 22.46
N ILE A 652 48.74 22.16 22.41
CA ILE A 652 48.58 20.75 22.02
C ILE A 652 47.85 20.73 20.70
N ARG A 653 48.31 19.94 19.75
CA ARG A 653 47.54 19.68 18.51
C ARG A 653 47.21 18.20 18.40
N LEU A 654 46.04 17.91 17.86
CA LEU A 654 45.66 16.58 17.35
C LEU A 654 46.14 16.51 15.89
N SER A 655 47.16 15.72 15.64
CA SER A 655 47.70 15.48 14.32
C SER A 655 47.04 14.25 13.71
N LEU A 656 46.61 14.34 12.48
CA LEU A 656 46.22 13.22 11.66
C LEU A 656 47.21 13.18 10.49
N PRO A 657 48.26 12.34 10.60
CA PRO A 657 49.34 12.25 9.61
C PRO A 657 48.86 11.70 8.26
#